data_47d75ea22f1e7ff0c435d5c326523ff7
#
_entry.id   47d75ea22f1e7ff0c435d5c326523ff7
#
_cell.length_a   1.000
_cell.length_b   1.000
_cell.length_c   1.000
_cell.angle_alpha   90.00
_cell.angle_beta   90.00
_cell.angle_gamma   90.00
#
_symmetry.space_group_name_H-M   'P 1'
#
loop_
_entity.id
_entity.type
_entity.pdbx_description
1 polymer ?
#
loop_
_entity_poly.entity_id
_entity_poly.type
_entity_poly.pdbx_seq_one_letter_code
_entity_poly.pdbx_strand_id
1 'polypeptide(L)'
;MTTHAPDVTAPHPPSTRAAASAARPTVSHRLRRLVRGRADAARWERPALLGLLLATGVLYVVNLGVNGWANAFYSAAVQAGSQSWEAFFYGSSDAANAITVDKPPAFLWVIGISVRLFGLNSWAILLPQALMGVASVAILYRIVRRRFSAGAALVAGAVLATTPVATLMFRYDNPDALLVLLTVGAIALTLRGIESGRMRWVVWAGVLVGLGFLTKQLQALLVLPPLVGVYLVASPRPVLRRVGHLAAAAAALLVSAGWWVAIVELVPASARPYIGGSQTNSFLELTFGYNGLGRVTGDETGSVVPGGTTGAGSWGSTGLTRLFGSEFGTQVTWLLPTALLLLVVSLVAVGVRRRSDPRQATVLVLGGSLLVTGAVFSFMGGIFHPYYTVALAPYIAGLVGIGAGLVWQRRAVLAWRIATSVIVAVSGAWSFALLTQASSWQPWIRWVVLAATVVGAVLVLVPPRGRGVASATIAVVLVAALLGPTAFSVQTTTVGHTGALPSAGPSVTSAGPGGGMGGPGGAGGGQGGVGGGQPGQQQAPGGQAPGGQAPGGQAPSQFQGDGAAGGTNLLGGSTEVSEKVVAALSADADDYTWAAATVGSNSAATYQLATGDPVMAIGGYNGTDPSPTLAEFTTLVAEGRVHWFIGSSTNTSGSSGSDAATKIAAWVAANFDAQTVGGVTMYDLTSGA
;
A
#
# COMPACT_ATOMS: atom_id res chain seq x y z
N MET A 1 -48.93 10.88 87.61
CA MET A 1 -47.57 10.46 87.91
C MET A 1 -47.37 9.09 87.26
N THR A 2 -46.87 9.01 86.09
CA THR A 2 -46.53 7.74 85.40
C THR A 2 -45.18 7.96 84.73
N THR A 3 -44.17 7.31 85.25
CA THR A 3 -42.77 7.32 84.86
C THR A 3 -42.58 6.41 83.65
N HIS A 4 -42.15 6.99 82.55
CA HIS A 4 -41.65 6.27 81.38
C HIS A 4 -40.18 5.88 81.57
N ALA A 5 -39.92 4.56 81.48
CA ALA A 5 -38.57 4.00 81.40
C ALA A 5 -38.03 4.07 79.97
N PRO A 6 -36.75 4.32 79.73
CA PRO A 6 -36.19 4.38 78.37
C PRO A 6 -35.87 2.95 77.86
N ASP A 7 -36.27 2.73 76.62
CA ASP A 7 -36.00 1.54 75.80
C ASP A 7 -34.51 1.43 75.49
N VAL A 8 -33.87 0.34 75.92
CA VAL A 8 -32.48 0.01 75.61
C VAL A 8 -32.44 -0.73 74.25
N THR A 9 -32.13 -0.05 73.18
CA THR A 9 -31.87 -0.66 71.87
C THR A 9 -30.55 -1.43 71.88
N ALA A 10 -30.63 -2.77 71.70
CA ALA A 10 -29.47 -3.66 71.55
C ALA A 10 -28.66 -3.31 70.25
N PRO A 11 -27.30 -3.40 70.29
CA PRO A 11 -26.48 -3.12 69.10
C PRO A 11 -26.59 -4.30 68.12
N HIS A 12 -26.91 -3.96 66.85
CA HIS A 12 -26.85 -4.88 65.73
C HIS A 12 -25.41 -5.37 65.50
N PRO A 13 -25.17 -6.63 65.21
CA PRO A 13 -23.84 -7.16 64.89
C PRO A 13 -23.39 -6.59 63.53
N PRO A 14 -22.09 -6.30 63.33
CA PRO A 14 -21.56 -5.79 62.06
C PRO A 14 -21.72 -6.85 60.95
N SER A 15 -22.41 -6.50 59.90
CA SER A 15 -22.49 -7.31 58.69
C SER A 15 -21.08 -7.47 58.09
N THR A 16 -20.51 -8.65 58.29
CA THR A 16 -19.31 -9.09 57.55
C THR A 16 -19.63 -9.18 56.08
N ARG A 17 -19.41 -8.10 55.35
CA ARG A 17 -19.25 -8.15 53.90
C ARG A 17 -18.03 -9.03 53.62
N ALA A 18 -18.27 -10.30 53.35
CA ALA A 18 -17.28 -11.19 52.79
C ALA A 18 -16.74 -10.55 51.48
N ALA A 19 -15.51 -10.09 51.55
CA ALA A 19 -14.77 -9.70 50.37
C ALA A 19 -14.66 -10.95 49.48
N ALA A 20 -15.53 -11.05 48.49
CA ALA A 20 -15.44 -12.08 47.46
C ALA A 20 -14.09 -11.90 46.78
N SER A 21 -13.11 -12.71 47.21
CA SER A 21 -11.84 -12.88 46.53
C SER A 21 -12.14 -13.20 45.08
N ALA A 22 -11.88 -12.25 44.17
CA ALA A 22 -12.02 -12.45 42.75
C ALA A 22 -11.01 -13.52 42.34
N ALA A 23 -11.43 -14.78 42.35
CA ALA A 23 -10.63 -15.92 41.89
C ALA A 23 -10.11 -15.60 40.47
N ARG A 24 -8.79 -15.68 40.29
CA ARG A 24 -8.18 -15.49 38.97
C ARG A 24 -8.81 -16.46 37.99
N PRO A 25 -9.32 -15.99 36.83
CA PRO A 25 -10.01 -16.87 35.88
C PRO A 25 -9.07 -17.98 35.43
N THR A 26 -9.53 -19.23 35.55
CA THR A 26 -8.81 -20.43 35.12
C THR A 26 -8.50 -20.36 33.61
N VAL A 27 -7.45 -21.06 33.14
CA VAL A 27 -7.05 -21.13 31.73
C VAL A 27 -8.23 -21.57 30.85
N SER A 28 -9.04 -22.54 31.32
CA SER A 28 -10.25 -23.00 30.65
C SER A 28 -11.29 -21.89 30.48
N HIS A 29 -11.43 -20.99 31.45
CA HIS A 29 -12.36 -19.86 31.40
C HIS A 29 -11.84 -18.78 30.41
N ARG A 30 -10.51 -18.60 30.30
CA ARG A 30 -9.89 -17.71 29.30
C ARG A 30 -10.06 -18.26 27.89
N LEU A 31 -9.83 -19.56 27.67
CA LEU A 31 -10.04 -20.22 26.36
C LEU A 31 -11.51 -20.18 25.94
N ARG A 32 -12.45 -20.44 26.85
CA ARG A 32 -13.88 -20.27 26.58
C ARG A 32 -14.25 -18.84 26.21
N ARG A 33 -13.67 -17.81 26.84
CA ARG A 33 -13.86 -16.42 26.49
C ARG A 33 -13.25 -16.06 25.12
N LEU A 34 -12.11 -16.64 24.76
CA LEU A 34 -11.49 -16.46 23.45
C LEU A 34 -12.39 -17.01 22.32
N VAL A 35 -13.00 -18.18 22.52
CA VAL A 35 -13.83 -18.84 21.48
C VAL A 35 -15.28 -18.36 21.52
N ARG A 36 -15.88 -18.18 22.70
CA ARG A 36 -17.31 -17.84 22.85
C ARG A 36 -17.59 -16.34 23.02
N GLY A 37 -16.55 -15.53 23.26
CA GLY A 37 -16.70 -14.09 23.46
C GLY A 37 -17.20 -13.71 24.85
N ARG A 38 -17.78 -12.51 24.97
CA ARG A 38 -18.36 -11.99 26.21
C ARG A 38 -19.71 -12.66 26.47
N ALA A 39 -20.09 -12.76 27.72
CA ALA A 39 -21.34 -13.41 28.12
C ALA A 39 -22.61 -12.67 27.59
N ASP A 40 -22.48 -11.36 27.37
CA ASP A 40 -23.53 -10.47 26.85
C ASP A 40 -23.61 -10.40 25.32
N ALA A 41 -22.65 -11.04 24.59
CA ALA A 41 -22.63 -11.07 23.13
C ALA A 41 -23.44 -12.25 22.57
N ALA A 42 -24.00 -12.09 21.38
CA ALA A 42 -24.65 -13.20 20.69
C ALA A 42 -23.66 -14.35 20.43
N ARG A 43 -24.12 -15.60 20.63
CA ARG A 43 -23.26 -16.80 20.52
C ARG A 43 -22.54 -16.95 19.19
N TRP A 44 -23.10 -16.44 18.12
CA TRP A 44 -22.55 -16.49 16.76
C TRP A 44 -21.47 -15.42 16.48
N GLU A 45 -21.45 -14.33 17.25
CA GLU A 45 -20.61 -13.16 16.96
C GLU A 45 -19.11 -13.48 16.99
N ARG A 46 -18.65 -14.16 18.01
CA ARG A 46 -17.22 -14.48 18.14
C ARG A 46 -16.76 -15.54 17.13
N PRO A 47 -17.50 -16.64 16.92
CA PRO A 47 -17.20 -17.59 15.84
C PRO A 47 -17.17 -16.93 14.47
N ALA A 48 -18.11 -16.04 14.16
CA ALA A 48 -18.14 -15.31 12.89
C ALA A 48 -16.92 -14.38 12.71
N LEU A 49 -16.49 -13.68 13.78
CA LEU A 49 -15.26 -12.91 13.75
C LEU A 49 -14.03 -13.80 13.50
N LEU A 50 -13.92 -14.91 14.22
CA LEU A 50 -12.79 -15.85 14.03
C LEU A 50 -12.81 -16.44 12.61
N GLY A 51 -13.99 -16.77 12.08
CA GLY A 51 -14.17 -17.21 10.70
C GLY A 51 -13.73 -16.13 9.69
N LEU A 52 -14.11 -14.88 9.92
CA LEU A 52 -13.66 -13.75 9.08
C LEU A 52 -12.13 -13.60 9.09
N LEU A 53 -11.52 -13.59 10.28
CA LEU A 53 -10.06 -13.44 10.40
C LEU A 53 -9.31 -14.64 9.81
N LEU A 54 -9.82 -15.85 9.99
CA LEU A 54 -9.27 -17.05 9.38
C LEU A 54 -9.38 -16.98 7.84
N ALA A 55 -10.55 -16.64 7.30
CA ALA A 55 -10.75 -16.50 5.86
C ALA A 55 -9.84 -15.40 5.28
N THR A 56 -9.67 -14.28 6.00
CA THR A 56 -8.73 -13.22 5.63
C THR A 56 -7.29 -13.73 5.64
N GLY A 57 -6.90 -14.46 6.69
CA GLY A 57 -5.57 -15.06 6.79
C GLY A 57 -5.31 -16.05 5.65
N VAL A 58 -6.27 -16.91 5.35
CA VAL A 58 -6.19 -17.85 4.21
C VAL A 58 -6.02 -17.08 2.90
N LEU A 59 -6.86 -16.07 2.63
CA LEU A 59 -6.79 -15.26 1.41
C LEU A 59 -5.43 -14.56 1.25
N TYR A 60 -4.85 -14.07 2.36
CA TYR A 60 -3.59 -13.32 2.29
C TYR A 60 -2.35 -14.21 2.32
N VAL A 61 -2.45 -15.46 2.81
CA VAL A 61 -1.31 -16.36 2.97
C VAL A 61 -1.25 -17.45 1.90
N VAL A 62 -2.41 -17.89 1.36
CA VAL A 62 -2.43 -18.93 0.31
C VAL A 62 -1.60 -18.48 -0.90
N ASN A 63 -0.73 -19.37 -1.36
CA ASN A 63 0.15 -19.14 -2.50
C ASN A 63 1.01 -17.87 -2.37
N LEU A 64 1.42 -17.49 -1.15
CA LEU A 64 2.17 -16.25 -0.90
C LEU A 64 3.53 -16.24 -1.60
N GLY A 65 4.21 -17.40 -1.63
CA GLY A 65 5.54 -17.56 -2.24
C GLY A 65 5.57 -17.36 -3.76
N VAL A 66 4.42 -17.38 -4.46
CA VAL A 66 4.37 -17.13 -5.91
C VAL A 66 4.88 -15.73 -6.30
N ASN A 67 4.84 -14.79 -5.35
CA ASN A 67 5.35 -13.43 -5.57
C ASN A 67 6.89 -13.34 -5.56
N GLY A 68 7.61 -14.43 -5.25
CA GLY A 68 9.07 -14.41 -5.17
C GLY A 68 9.57 -13.30 -4.24
N TRP A 69 10.44 -12.44 -4.74
CA TRP A 69 10.93 -11.25 -4.05
C TRP A 69 9.93 -10.08 -4.06
N ALA A 70 8.80 -10.20 -4.75
CA ALA A 70 7.78 -9.16 -4.92
C ALA A 70 8.40 -7.83 -5.43
N ASN A 71 8.68 -6.87 -4.56
CA ASN A 71 9.46 -5.69 -4.92
C ASN A 71 10.95 -5.94 -4.64
N ALA A 72 11.71 -6.35 -5.66
CA ALA A 72 13.13 -6.67 -5.52
C ALA A 72 13.93 -5.51 -4.89
N PHE A 73 13.60 -4.27 -5.19
CA PHE A 73 14.25 -3.09 -4.61
C PHE A 73 14.16 -3.05 -3.08
N TYR A 74 12.95 -3.28 -2.51
CA TYR A 74 12.81 -3.32 -1.05
C TYR A 74 13.30 -4.65 -0.46
N SER A 75 13.18 -5.75 -1.19
CA SER A 75 13.72 -7.05 -0.74
C SER A 75 15.24 -7.02 -0.63
N ALA A 76 15.95 -6.34 -1.53
CA ALA A 76 17.40 -6.12 -1.44
C ALA A 76 17.78 -5.28 -0.22
N ALA A 77 17.03 -4.22 0.06
CA ALA A 77 17.23 -3.42 1.27
C ALA A 77 16.96 -4.21 2.56
N VAL A 78 15.98 -5.12 2.54
CA VAL A 78 15.73 -6.05 3.65
C VAL A 78 16.89 -7.04 3.81
N GLN A 79 17.44 -7.57 2.71
CA GLN A 79 18.63 -8.40 2.72
C GLN A 79 19.80 -7.64 3.34
N ALA A 80 20.11 -6.43 2.84
CA ALA A 80 21.14 -5.55 3.37
C ALA A 80 20.97 -5.30 4.88
N GLY A 81 19.75 -4.93 5.29
CA GLY A 81 19.40 -4.75 6.69
C GLY A 81 19.47 -6.04 7.52
N SER A 82 19.42 -7.23 6.93
CA SER A 82 19.64 -8.49 7.65
C SER A 82 21.11 -8.79 7.89
N GLN A 83 21.99 -8.29 7.05
CA GLN A 83 23.45 -8.46 7.12
C GLN A 83 24.14 -7.36 7.96
N SER A 84 23.68 -6.10 7.84
CA SER A 84 24.25 -4.93 8.50
C SER A 84 23.21 -4.23 9.39
N TRP A 85 23.58 -3.91 10.66
CA TRP A 85 22.72 -3.10 11.55
C TRP A 85 22.65 -1.64 11.12
N GLU A 86 23.67 -1.14 10.46
CA GLU A 86 23.69 0.21 9.91
C GLU A 86 22.76 0.30 8.71
N ALA A 87 22.84 -0.63 7.76
CA ALA A 87 21.91 -0.74 6.65
C ALA A 87 20.46 -0.91 7.14
N PHE A 88 20.23 -1.70 8.19
CA PHE A 88 18.93 -1.83 8.83
C PHE A 88 18.41 -0.51 9.37
N PHE A 89 19.26 0.27 10.05
CA PHE A 89 18.87 1.55 10.66
C PHE A 89 18.51 2.59 9.61
N TYR A 90 19.35 2.75 8.58
CA TYR A 90 19.14 3.75 7.53
C TYR A 90 18.16 3.29 6.44
N GLY A 91 17.94 2.00 6.27
CA GLY A 91 17.19 1.44 5.13
C GLY A 91 17.99 1.50 3.84
N SER A 92 19.28 1.13 3.92
CA SER A 92 20.20 1.12 2.78
C SER A 92 19.83 0.02 1.79
N SER A 93 20.08 0.25 0.51
CA SER A 93 19.82 -0.69 -0.58
C SER A 93 20.80 -1.87 -0.58
N ASP A 94 22.03 -1.66 -0.05
CA ASP A 94 23.09 -2.65 0.06
C ASP A 94 23.74 -2.65 1.45
N ALA A 95 24.41 -3.75 1.83
CA ALA A 95 24.98 -3.94 3.16
C ALA A 95 26.23 -3.06 3.42
N ALA A 96 26.88 -2.56 2.36
CA ALA A 96 28.01 -1.64 2.44
C ALA A 96 27.59 -0.16 2.53
N ASN A 97 26.28 0.13 2.56
CA ASN A 97 25.69 1.45 2.80
C ASN A 97 26.00 2.50 1.73
N ALA A 98 25.94 2.16 0.43
CA ALA A 98 26.11 3.15 -0.62
C ALA A 98 24.99 4.20 -0.63
N ILE A 99 23.73 3.74 -0.66
CA ILE A 99 22.56 4.61 -0.79
C ILE A 99 21.33 3.99 -0.10
N THR A 100 20.45 4.83 0.47
CA THR A 100 19.18 4.35 1.06
C THR A 100 18.12 4.10 -0.02
N VAL A 101 17.05 3.38 0.33
CA VAL A 101 15.83 3.43 -0.44
C VAL A 101 15.20 4.84 -0.38
N ASP A 102 14.31 5.13 -1.33
CA ASP A 102 13.59 6.42 -1.43
C ASP A 102 12.44 6.59 -0.41
N LYS A 103 12.37 5.72 0.60
CA LYS A 103 11.34 5.72 1.65
C LYS A 103 11.96 5.60 3.03
N PRO A 104 11.30 6.12 4.08
CA PRO A 104 11.74 5.93 5.47
C PRO A 104 11.69 4.44 5.86
N PRO A 105 12.56 3.99 6.79
CA PRO A 105 12.85 2.57 6.98
C PRO A 105 11.89 1.79 7.87
N ALA A 106 10.85 2.40 8.48
CA ALA A 106 10.06 1.72 9.50
C ALA A 106 9.40 0.42 9.02
N PHE A 107 8.98 0.33 7.75
CA PHE A 107 8.44 -0.90 7.20
C PHE A 107 9.54 -1.95 6.96
N LEU A 108 10.75 -1.53 6.55
CA LEU A 108 11.90 -2.40 6.38
C LEU A 108 12.36 -2.99 7.73
N TRP A 109 12.26 -2.24 8.84
CA TRP A 109 12.57 -2.76 10.17
C TRP A 109 11.68 -3.95 10.54
N VAL A 110 10.37 -3.85 10.26
CA VAL A 110 9.44 -4.96 10.55
C VAL A 110 9.80 -6.21 9.75
N ILE A 111 10.09 -6.04 8.47
CA ILE A 111 10.43 -7.15 7.56
C ILE A 111 11.84 -7.66 7.88
N GLY A 112 12.81 -6.77 8.08
CA GLY A 112 14.19 -7.11 8.39
C GLY A 112 14.33 -7.91 9.68
N ILE A 113 13.53 -7.61 10.73
CA ILE A 113 13.47 -8.46 11.94
C ILE A 113 12.98 -9.86 11.57
N SER A 114 11.94 -9.99 10.74
CA SER A 114 11.44 -11.29 10.29
C SER A 114 12.53 -12.08 9.53
N VAL A 115 13.26 -11.42 8.63
CA VAL A 115 14.34 -12.05 7.86
C VAL A 115 15.52 -12.44 8.76
N ARG A 116 15.87 -11.61 9.75
CA ARG A 116 16.92 -11.97 10.73
C ARG A 116 16.56 -13.20 11.57
N LEU A 117 15.26 -13.44 11.82
CA LEU A 117 14.78 -14.57 12.62
C LEU A 117 14.58 -15.84 11.79
N PHE A 118 14.14 -15.72 10.53
CA PHE A 118 13.70 -16.85 9.72
C PHE A 118 14.53 -17.07 8.44
N GLY A 119 15.59 -16.27 8.25
CA GLY A 119 16.40 -16.27 7.04
C GLY A 119 15.76 -15.53 5.88
N LEU A 120 16.57 -15.20 4.87
CA LEU A 120 16.12 -14.51 3.66
C LEU A 120 15.33 -15.46 2.76
N ASN A 121 14.05 -15.24 2.66
CA ASN A 121 13.15 -15.97 1.75
C ASN A 121 11.83 -15.20 1.59
N SER A 122 11.06 -15.52 0.55
CA SER A 122 9.77 -14.87 0.26
C SER A 122 8.80 -14.86 1.44
N TRP A 123 8.74 -15.94 2.21
CA TRP A 123 7.84 -16.05 3.36
C TRP A 123 8.23 -15.12 4.50
N ALA A 124 9.53 -15.03 4.82
CA ALA A 124 10.03 -14.14 5.85
C ALA A 124 9.77 -12.67 5.52
N ILE A 125 9.79 -12.32 4.21
CA ILE A 125 9.50 -10.98 3.71
C ILE A 125 7.99 -10.69 3.71
N LEU A 126 7.16 -11.60 3.19
CA LEU A 126 5.77 -11.31 2.85
C LEU A 126 4.76 -11.65 3.98
N LEU A 127 5.06 -12.62 4.86
CA LEU A 127 4.17 -13.01 5.94
C LEU A 127 3.87 -11.85 6.92
N PRO A 128 4.83 -10.99 7.32
CA PRO A 128 4.53 -9.80 8.12
C PRO A 128 3.47 -8.91 7.50
N GLN A 129 3.48 -8.71 6.18
CA GLN A 129 2.49 -7.92 5.45
C GLN A 129 1.09 -8.53 5.57
N ALA A 130 0.97 -9.85 5.40
CA ALA A 130 -0.30 -10.58 5.54
C ALA A 130 -0.86 -10.45 6.97
N LEU A 131 0.00 -10.58 7.98
CA LEU A 131 -0.40 -10.43 9.38
C LEU A 131 -0.86 -9.00 9.71
N MET A 132 -0.20 -7.97 9.15
CA MET A 132 -0.64 -6.58 9.27
C MET A 132 -2.01 -6.36 8.62
N GLY A 133 -2.31 -7.03 7.52
CA GLY A 133 -3.62 -7.02 6.89
C GLY A 133 -4.70 -7.63 7.76
N VAL A 134 -4.47 -8.82 8.32
CA VAL A 134 -5.40 -9.48 9.25
C VAL A 134 -5.64 -8.61 10.49
N ALA A 135 -4.58 -7.99 11.03
CA ALA A 135 -4.67 -7.07 12.17
C ALA A 135 -5.51 -5.83 11.82
N SER A 136 -5.35 -5.27 10.62
CA SER A 136 -6.12 -4.13 10.13
C SER A 136 -7.62 -4.45 10.04
N VAL A 137 -7.97 -5.62 9.52
CA VAL A 137 -9.36 -6.13 9.49
C VAL A 137 -9.91 -6.29 10.92
N ALA A 138 -9.13 -6.85 11.85
CA ALA A 138 -9.54 -7.01 13.24
C ALA A 138 -9.77 -5.67 13.95
N ILE A 139 -8.90 -4.67 13.70
CA ILE A 139 -9.05 -3.33 14.30
C ILE A 139 -10.26 -2.62 13.70
N LEU A 140 -10.47 -2.67 12.38
CA LEU A 140 -11.64 -2.07 11.73
C LEU A 140 -12.94 -2.70 12.24
N TYR A 141 -12.99 -4.04 12.33
CA TYR A 141 -14.10 -4.74 12.98
C TYR A 141 -14.37 -4.16 14.37
N ARG A 142 -13.36 -3.98 15.22
CA ARG A 142 -13.52 -3.44 16.58
C ARG A 142 -13.99 -2.00 16.60
N ILE A 143 -13.52 -1.15 15.67
CA ILE A 143 -13.97 0.24 15.52
C ILE A 143 -15.49 0.26 15.30
N VAL A 144 -15.96 -0.51 14.32
CA VAL A 144 -17.39 -0.57 13.96
C VAL A 144 -18.20 -1.27 15.05
N ARG A 145 -17.76 -2.45 15.52
CA ARG A 145 -18.49 -3.25 16.50
C ARG A 145 -18.74 -2.55 17.83
N ARG A 146 -17.83 -1.68 18.20
CA ARG A 146 -17.95 -0.93 19.47
C ARG A 146 -19.15 0.02 19.48
N ARG A 147 -19.61 0.47 18.33
CA ARG A 147 -20.62 1.54 18.19
C ARG A 147 -21.83 1.12 17.36
N PHE A 148 -21.70 0.05 16.60
CA PHE A 148 -22.70 -0.47 15.69
C PHE A 148 -22.88 -1.98 15.88
N SER A 149 -23.76 -2.59 15.08
CA SER A 149 -24.07 -4.02 15.20
C SER A 149 -22.89 -4.93 14.80
N ALA A 150 -22.90 -6.17 15.27
CA ALA A 150 -21.93 -7.18 14.90
C ALA A 150 -21.94 -7.46 13.38
N GLY A 151 -23.14 -7.50 12.77
CA GLY A 151 -23.28 -7.65 11.32
C GLY A 151 -22.64 -6.51 10.54
N ALA A 152 -22.83 -5.25 10.98
CA ALA A 152 -22.16 -4.09 10.39
C ALA A 152 -20.62 -4.23 10.43
N ALA A 153 -20.10 -4.69 11.58
CA ALA A 153 -18.66 -4.88 11.76
C ALA A 153 -18.09 -6.02 10.90
N LEU A 154 -18.82 -7.12 10.76
CA LEU A 154 -18.44 -8.23 9.88
C LEU A 154 -18.42 -7.81 8.41
N VAL A 155 -19.43 -7.05 7.96
CA VAL A 155 -19.45 -6.49 6.59
C VAL A 155 -18.26 -5.57 6.37
N ALA A 156 -17.97 -4.66 7.32
CA ALA A 156 -16.78 -3.78 7.22
C ALA A 156 -15.48 -4.59 7.10
N GLY A 157 -15.31 -5.63 7.93
CA GLY A 157 -14.14 -6.50 7.85
C GLY A 157 -14.05 -7.28 6.54
N ALA A 158 -15.18 -7.84 6.07
CA ALA A 158 -15.23 -8.58 4.81
C ALA A 158 -14.92 -7.68 3.59
N VAL A 159 -15.48 -6.48 3.54
CA VAL A 159 -15.19 -5.51 2.47
C VAL A 159 -13.70 -5.16 2.44
N LEU A 160 -13.09 -4.86 3.60
CA LEU A 160 -11.65 -4.58 3.64
C LEU A 160 -10.84 -5.79 3.16
N ALA A 161 -11.18 -7.00 3.65
CA ALA A 161 -10.46 -8.22 3.32
C ALA A 161 -10.52 -8.58 1.82
N THR A 162 -11.64 -8.28 1.15
CA THR A 162 -11.89 -8.61 -0.26
C THR A 162 -11.78 -7.43 -1.21
N THR A 163 -11.23 -6.29 -0.76
CA THR A 163 -10.85 -5.19 -1.65
C THR A 163 -9.59 -5.59 -2.42
N PRO A 164 -9.61 -5.61 -3.79
CA PRO A 164 -8.50 -6.19 -4.56
C PRO A 164 -7.14 -5.57 -4.24
N VAL A 165 -7.03 -4.24 -4.20
CA VAL A 165 -5.77 -3.58 -3.85
C VAL A 165 -5.32 -3.87 -2.41
N ALA A 166 -6.23 -4.13 -1.47
CA ALA A 166 -5.88 -4.53 -0.12
C ALA A 166 -5.32 -5.96 -0.11
N THR A 167 -5.94 -6.88 -0.86
CA THR A 167 -5.41 -8.25 -1.03
C THR A 167 -4.01 -8.21 -1.62
N LEU A 168 -3.76 -7.39 -2.64
CA LEU A 168 -2.45 -7.22 -3.24
C LEU A 168 -1.43 -6.69 -2.22
N MET A 169 -1.69 -5.52 -1.60
CA MET A 169 -0.71 -4.86 -0.73
C MET A 169 -0.43 -5.59 0.59
N PHE A 170 -1.37 -6.40 1.07
CA PHE A 170 -1.12 -7.28 2.22
C PHE A 170 -0.43 -8.61 1.84
N ARG A 171 0.00 -8.75 0.60
CA ARG A 171 0.76 -9.89 0.08
C ARG A 171 2.04 -9.45 -0.63
N TYR A 172 2.39 -8.16 -0.50
CA TYR A 172 3.44 -7.51 -1.28
C TYR A 172 4.41 -6.75 -0.38
N ASP A 173 5.69 -6.77 -0.70
CA ASP A 173 6.73 -6.02 0.01
C ASP A 173 6.65 -4.53 -0.36
N ASN A 174 5.94 -3.77 0.49
CA ASN A 174 5.66 -2.36 0.25
C ASN A 174 5.30 -1.66 1.59
N PRO A 175 5.61 -0.39 1.79
CA PRO A 175 5.28 0.36 3.01
C PRO A 175 3.78 0.44 3.33
N ASP A 176 2.90 0.22 2.35
CA ASP A 176 1.47 0.46 2.48
C ASP A 176 0.78 -0.43 3.51
N ALA A 177 1.22 -1.69 3.71
CA ALA A 177 0.61 -2.58 4.69
C ALA A 177 0.77 -2.04 6.13
N LEU A 178 1.97 -1.59 6.48
CA LEU A 178 2.23 -0.99 7.79
C LEU A 178 1.51 0.36 7.94
N LEU A 179 1.51 1.20 6.88
CA LEU A 179 0.80 2.48 6.88
C LEU A 179 -0.69 2.31 7.16
N VAL A 180 -1.37 1.36 6.50
CA VAL A 180 -2.80 1.07 6.73
C VAL A 180 -3.04 0.62 8.16
N LEU A 181 -2.22 -0.29 8.69
CA LEU A 181 -2.32 -0.77 10.07
C LEU A 181 -2.20 0.39 11.08
N LEU A 182 -1.18 1.23 10.93
CA LEU A 182 -0.93 2.37 11.82
C LEU A 182 -2.06 3.41 11.73
N THR A 183 -2.54 3.69 10.52
CA THR A 183 -3.64 4.64 10.30
C THR A 183 -4.95 4.15 10.92
N VAL A 184 -5.34 2.88 10.70
CA VAL A 184 -6.54 2.29 11.31
C VAL A 184 -6.40 2.23 12.84
N GLY A 185 -5.19 1.97 13.35
CA GLY A 185 -4.85 2.05 14.76
C GLY A 185 -5.03 3.46 15.33
N ALA A 186 -4.52 4.50 14.64
CA ALA A 186 -4.66 5.89 15.04
C ALA A 186 -6.14 6.33 15.10
N ILE A 187 -6.94 5.92 14.11
CA ILE A 187 -8.40 6.13 14.10
C ILE A 187 -9.04 5.47 15.34
N ALA A 188 -8.71 4.21 15.62
CA ALA A 188 -9.25 3.49 16.78
C ALA A 188 -8.94 4.19 18.11
N LEU A 189 -7.70 4.66 18.26
CA LEU A 189 -7.24 5.35 19.46
C LEU A 189 -7.86 6.75 19.60
N THR A 190 -7.97 7.52 18.51
CA THR A 190 -8.63 8.84 18.52
C THR A 190 -10.10 8.71 18.91
N LEU A 191 -10.83 7.77 18.32
CA LEU A 191 -12.22 7.48 18.67
C LEU A 191 -12.35 7.02 20.14
N ARG A 192 -11.37 6.28 20.65
CA ARG A 192 -11.31 5.92 22.07
C ARG A 192 -11.07 7.13 22.97
N GLY A 193 -10.23 8.08 22.50
CA GLY A 193 -10.00 9.37 23.14
C GLY A 193 -11.27 10.21 23.22
N ILE A 194 -12.04 10.28 22.13
CA ILE A 194 -13.32 10.99 22.08
C ILE A 194 -14.32 10.38 23.10
N GLU A 195 -14.46 9.05 23.13
CA GLU A 195 -15.39 8.39 24.07
C GLU A 195 -15.02 8.58 25.53
N SER A 196 -13.74 8.45 25.86
CA SER A 196 -13.28 8.43 27.25
C SER A 196 -12.87 9.80 27.78
N GLY A 197 -12.62 10.76 26.91
CA GLY A 197 -12.03 12.05 27.22
C GLY A 197 -10.61 11.96 27.81
N ARG A 198 -9.88 10.86 27.62
CA ARG A 198 -8.54 10.63 28.18
C ARG A 198 -7.46 10.96 27.18
N MET A 199 -6.54 11.86 27.53
CA MET A 199 -5.42 12.33 26.72
C MET A 199 -4.56 11.20 26.17
N ARG A 200 -4.24 10.18 26.99
CA ARG A 200 -3.33 9.08 26.62
C ARG A 200 -3.68 8.42 25.27
N TRP A 201 -4.96 8.31 24.94
CA TRP A 201 -5.38 7.67 23.70
C TRP A 201 -5.06 8.52 22.47
N VAL A 202 -5.19 9.83 22.60
CA VAL A 202 -4.88 10.79 21.53
C VAL A 202 -3.36 10.91 21.35
N VAL A 203 -2.60 10.88 22.45
CA VAL A 203 -1.13 10.82 22.44
C VAL A 203 -0.63 9.58 21.70
N TRP A 204 -1.17 8.39 22.04
CA TRP A 204 -0.81 7.17 21.31
C TRP A 204 -1.25 7.19 19.85
N ALA A 205 -2.36 7.87 19.51
CA ALA A 205 -2.70 8.10 18.10
C ALA A 205 -1.64 8.95 17.40
N GLY A 206 -1.13 10.01 18.05
CA GLY A 206 0.00 10.80 17.56
C GLY A 206 1.25 9.94 17.30
N VAL A 207 1.61 9.06 18.26
CA VAL A 207 2.74 8.13 18.08
C VAL A 207 2.54 7.24 16.82
N LEU A 208 1.33 6.67 16.64
CA LEU A 208 1.09 5.82 15.46
C LEU A 208 1.16 6.60 14.14
N VAL A 209 0.71 7.86 14.12
CA VAL A 209 0.86 8.71 12.91
C VAL A 209 2.32 9.06 12.66
N GLY A 210 3.12 9.33 13.70
CA GLY A 210 4.55 9.57 13.57
C GLY A 210 5.33 8.34 13.06
N LEU A 211 4.99 7.12 13.55
CA LEU A 211 5.51 5.88 12.97
C LEU A 211 5.04 5.69 11.52
N GLY A 212 3.81 6.10 11.19
CA GLY A 212 3.30 6.15 9.83
C GLY A 212 4.11 7.09 8.93
N PHE A 213 4.55 8.23 9.46
CA PHE A 213 5.48 9.13 8.76
C PHE A 213 6.82 8.42 8.47
N LEU A 214 7.40 7.72 9.44
CA LEU A 214 8.60 6.90 9.23
C LEU A 214 8.35 5.66 8.34
N THR A 215 7.11 5.43 7.92
CA THR A 215 6.73 4.37 6.96
C THR A 215 6.57 4.93 5.56
N LYS A 216 5.84 6.04 5.39
CA LYS A 216 5.51 6.61 4.06
C LYS A 216 5.31 8.13 4.10
N GLN A 217 6.11 8.83 4.87
CA GLN A 217 6.22 10.29 4.94
C GLN A 217 4.85 11.03 5.00
N LEU A 218 4.65 12.05 4.15
CA LEU A 218 3.48 12.93 4.21
C LEU A 218 2.15 12.23 3.97
N GLN A 219 2.13 11.05 3.29
CA GLN A 219 0.90 10.30 3.09
C GLN A 219 0.24 9.89 4.42
N ALA A 220 1.03 9.60 5.46
CA ALA A 220 0.53 9.30 6.79
C ALA A 220 -0.26 10.44 7.44
N LEU A 221 0.00 11.67 7.03
CA LEU A 221 -0.63 12.87 7.60
C LEU A 221 -2.03 13.14 7.02
N LEU A 222 -2.42 12.48 5.92
CA LEU A 222 -3.75 12.67 5.30
C LEU A 222 -4.91 12.34 6.22
N VAL A 223 -4.68 11.52 7.26
CA VAL A 223 -5.69 11.20 8.27
C VAL A 223 -5.84 12.28 9.35
N LEU A 224 -4.87 13.19 9.49
CA LEU A 224 -4.86 14.19 10.58
C LEU A 224 -6.03 15.18 10.51
N PRO A 225 -6.38 15.81 9.37
CA PRO A 225 -7.47 16.78 9.33
C PRO A 225 -8.78 16.24 9.91
N PRO A 226 -9.29 15.05 9.49
CA PRO A 226 -10.50 14.49 10.09
C PRO A 226 -10.30 14.05 11.55
N LEU A 227 -9.14 13.53 11.97
CA LEU A 227 -8.91 13.16 13.36
C LEU A 227 -8.93 14.38 14.28
N VAL A 228 -8.23 15.43 13.91
CA VAL A 228 -8.15 16.69 14.66
C VAL A 228 -9.51 17.39 14.70
N GLY A 229 -10.15 17.56 13.54
CA GLY A 229 -11.42 18.26 13.43
C GLY A 229 -12.54 17.58 14.23
N VAL A 230 -12.67 16.25 14.09
CA VAL A 230 -13.70 15.50 14.83
C VAL A 230 -13.37 15.46 16.33
N TYR A 231 -12.09 15.36 16.73
CA TYR A 231 -11.72 15.43 18.15
C TYR A 231 -12.08 16.77 18.77
N LEU A 232 -11.80 17.88 18.07
CA LEU A 232 -12.14 19.23 18.51
C LEU A 232 -13.65 19.43 18.68
N VAL A 233 -14.47 18.82 17.83
CA VAL A 233 -15.92 18.96 17.88
C VAL A 233 -16.57 17.99 18.86
N ALA A 234 -16.17 16.71 18.83
CA ALA A 234 -16.90 15.62 19.48
C ALA A 234 -16.37 15.22 20.86
N SER A 235 -15.17 15.65 21.27
CA SER A 235 -14.63 15.31 22.59
C SER A 235 -15.49 15.90 23.73
N PRO A 236 -15.76 15.17 24.83
CA PRO A 236 -16.55 15.66 25.96
C PRO A 236 -15.79 16.65 26.87
N ARG A 237 -14.56 17.00 26.52
CA ARG A 237 -13.73 17.91 27.32
C ARG A 237 -13.94 19.38 26.95
N PRO A 238 -13.65 20.36 27.83
CA PRO A 238 -13.60 21.78 27.48
C PRO A 238 -12.60 22.04 26.34
N VAL A 239 -12.86 23.06 25.50
CA VAL A 239 -12.06 23.35 24.30
C VAL A 239 -10.57 23.47 24.60
N LEU A 240 -10.17 24.20 25.66
CA LEU A 240 -8.76 24.36 26.05
C LEU A 240 -8.08 23.02 26.33
N ARG A 241 -8.78 22.08 27.01
CA ARG A 241 -8.24 20.73 27.23
C ARG A 241 -8.17 19.90 25.95
N ARG A 242 -9.10 20.09 25.00
CA ARG A 242 -9.03 19.43 23.69
C ARG A 242 -7.78 19.89 22.93
N VAL A 243 -7.53 21.21 22.91
CA VAL A 243 -6.32 21.79 22.31
C VAL A 243 -5.06 21.24 23.01
N GLY A 244 -5.02 21.22 24.34
CA GLY A 244 -3.91 20.64 25.09
C GLY A 244 -3.66 19.17 24.79
N HIS A 245 -4.73 18.36 24.63
CA HIS A 245 -4.61 16.95 24.22
C HIS A 245 -4.05 16.81 22.79
N LEU A 246 -4.47 17.66 21.86
CA LEU A 246 -3.97 17.66 20.48
C LEU A 246 -2.53 18.16 20.41
N ALA A 247 -2.16 19.17 21.20
CA ALA A 247 -0.77 19.62 21.31
C ALA A 247 0.15 18.50 21.84
N ALA A 248 -0.30 17.76 22.87
CA ALA A 248 0.43 16.60 23.37
C ALA A 248 0.53 15.46 22.32
N ALA A 249 -0.52 15.26 21.51
CA ALA A 249 -0.48 14.28 20.42
C ALA A 249 0.44 14.74 19.28
N ALA A 250 0.47 16.03 18.96
CA ALA A 250 1.40 16.59 17.98
C ALA A 250 2.86 16.46 18.46
N ALA A 251 3.14 16.75 19.74
CA ALA A 251 4.45 16.51 20.32
C ALA A 251 4.85 15.04 20.26
N ALA A 252 3.92 14.11 20.56
CA ALA A 252 4.17 12.69 20.45
C ALA A 252 4.44 12.23 19.01
N LEU A 253 3.73 12.79 18.03
CA LEU A 253 3.99 12.58 16.60
C LEU A 253 5.40 13.07 16.24
N LEU A 254 5.74 14.30 16.61
CA LEU A 254 7.04 14.89 16.33
C LEU A 254 8.18 14.09 16.96
N VAL A 255 8.01 13.61 18.19
CA VAL A 255 9.02 12.77 18.85
C VAL A 255 9.14 11.41 18.17
N SER A 256 8.02 10.74 17.87
CA SER A 256 8.03 9.40 17.27
C SER A 256 8.51 9.36 15.81
N ALA A 257 8.38 10.45 15.08
CA ALA A 257 8.94 10.61 13.73
C ALA A 257 10.32 11.26 13.74
N GLY A 258 10.48 12.32 14.53
CA GLY A 258 11.60 13.26 14.46
C GLY A 258 12.92 12.72 15.01
N TRP A 259 12.91 11.75 15.91
CA TRP A 259 14.16 11.20 16.46
C TRP A 259 15.06 10.59 15.37
N TRP A 260 14.48 9.82 14.45
CA TRP A 260 15.22 9.20 13.36
C TRP A 260 15.64 10.26 12.33
N VAL A 261 14.70 11.16 11.96
CA VAL A 261 14.99 12.27 11.05
C VAL A 261 16.13 13.14 11.59
N ALA A 262 16.12 13.47 12.88
CA ALA A 262 17.17 14.26 13.50
C ALA A 262 18.54 13.55 13.44
N ILE A 263 18.59 12.24 13.68
CA ILE A 263 19.85 11.49 13.57
C ILE A 263 20.36 11.54 12.13
N VAL A 264 19.50 11.27 11.14
CA VAL A 264 19.88 11.24 9.71
C VAL A 264 20.39 12.61 9.24
N GLU A 265 19.75 13.70 9.66
CA GLU A 265 20.17 15.06 9.24
C GLU A 265 21.40 15.59 10.00
N LEU A 266 21.63 15.13 11.24
CA LEU A 266 22.75 15.60 12.07
C LEU A 266 24.04 14.79 11.86
N VAL A 267 23.95 13.53 11.43
CA VAL A 267 25.12 12.71 11.10
C VAL A 267 25.76 13.25 9.82
N PRO A 268 27.10 13.50 9.82
CA PRO A 268 27.80 13.97 8.62
C PRO A 268 27.58 13.06 7.42
N ALA A 269 27.47 13.63 6.21
CA ALA A 269 27.25 12.89 4.98
C ALA A 269 28.31 11.80 4.72
N SER A 270 29.56 12.03 5.18
CA SER A 270 30.67 11.04 5.10
C SER A 270 30.54 9.85 6.03
N ALA A 271 29.61 9.90 7.01
CA ALA A 271 29.41 8.85 8.02
C ALA A 271 28.02 8.22 7.94
N ARG A 272 27.33 8.35 6.82
CA ARG A 272 26.03 7.73 6.55
C ARG A 272 25.83 7.47 5.06
N PRO A 273 24.93 6.55 4.68
CA PRO A 273 24.58 6.35 3.27
C PRO A 273 24.00 7.62 2.66
N TYR A 274 24.13 7.75 1.33
CA TYR A 274 23.41 8.79 0.60
C TYR A 274 21.90 8.58 0.73
N ILE A 275 21.14 9.66 0.88
CA ILE A 275 19.68 9.59 0.99
C ILE A 275 19.07 9.47 -0.42
N GLY A 276 18.68 8.25 -0.78
CA GLY A 276 18.13 7.94 -2.10
C GLY A 276 16.86 8.72 -2.42
N GLY A 277 16.77 9.20 -3.66
CA GLY A 277 15.70 10.06 -4.16
C GLY A 277 15.83 11.54 -3.79
N SER A 278 16.91 11.94 -3.12
CA SER A 278 17.25 13.36 -2.89
C SER A 278 18.32 13.82 -3.87
N GLN A 279 18.41 15.13 -4.12
CA GLN A 279 19.47 15.73 -4.93
C GLN A 279 20.58 16.39 -4.08
N THR A 280 20.30 16.66 -2.80
CA THR A 280 21.22 17.31 -1.86
C THR A 280 21.60 16.43 -0.66
N ASN A 281 21.37 15.11 -0.75
CA ASN A 281 21.66 14.17 0.33
C ASN A 281 20.93 14.51 1.64
N SER A 282 19.66 14.98 1.56
CA SER A 282 18.83 15.35 2.70
C SER A 282 17.51 14.59 2.72
N PHE A 283 17.15 14.04 3.88
CA PHE A 283 15.86 13.39 4.08
C PHE A 283 14.70 14.40 4.10
N LEU A 284 14.96 15.63 4.55
CA LEU A 284 13.95 16.68 4.52
C LEU A 284 13.67 17.14 3.09
N GLU A 285 14.69 17.24 2.23
CA GLU A 285 14.49 17.47 0.80
C GLU A 285 13.66 16.36 0.16
N LEU A 286 14.02 15.09 0.39
CA LEU A 286 13.25 13.94 -0.09
C LEU A 286 11.78 14.03 0.38
N THR A 287 11.55 14.40 1.65
CA THR A 287 10.21 14.46 2.25
C THR A 287 9.35 15.56 1.69
N PHE A 288 9.90 16.76 1.53
CA PHE A 288 9.14 17.92 1.06
C PHE A 288 9.21 18.10 -0.48
N GLY A 289 10.25 17.57 -1.13
CA GLY A 289 10.42 17.54 -2.58
C GLY A 289 9.74 16.33 -3.23
N TYR A 290 10.57 15.38 -3.66
CA TYR A 290 10.18 14.22 -4.48
C TYR A 290 9.00 13.41 -3.93
N ASN A 291 9.00 13.05 -2.63
CA ASN A 291 7.95 12.24 -2.01
C ASN A 291 6.82 13.05 -1.36
N GLY A 292 6.89 14.37 -1.40
CA GLY A 292 5.96 15.24 -0.71
C GLY A 292 5.20 16.19 -1.61
N LEU A 293 5.61 17.45 -1.61
CA LEU A 293 4.95 18.50 -2.40
C LEU A 293 5.08 18.23 -3.89
N GLY A 294 6.20 17.65 -4.35
CA GLY A 294 6.38 17.21 -5.74
C GLY A 294 5.25 16.27 -6.21
N ARG A 295 4.84 15.31 -5.35
CA ARG A 295 3.69 14.43 -5.64
C ARG A 295 2.38 15.20 -5.81
N VAL A 296 2.21 16.32 -5.10
CA VAL A 296 1.00 17.13 -5.17
C VAL A 296 1.02 18.06 -6.38
N THR A 297 2.15 18.73 -6.62
CA THR A 297 2.31 19.72 -7.69
C THR A 297 2.63 19.11 -9.05
N GLY A 298 3.27 17.94 -9.08
CA GLY A 298 3.82 17.32 -10.30
C GLY A 298 5.27 17.73 -10.59
N ASP A 299 5.88 18.53 -9.73
CA ASP A 299 7.26 18.99 -9.85
C ASP A 299 8.20 18.05 -9.06
N GLU A 300 8.54 16.92 -9.67
CA GLU A 300 9.31 15.83 -9.08
C GLU A 300 10.72 15.79 -9.67
N THR A 301 11.65 16.57 -9.11
CA THR A 301 13.06 16.56 -9.52
C THR A 301 13.66 15.15 -9.37
N GLY A 302 14.39 14.68 -10.38
CA GLY A 302 14.98 13.33 -10.39
C GLY A 302 14.02 12.22 -10.82
N SER A 303 12.75 12.52 -11.10
CA SER A 303 11.82 11.53 -11.63
C SER A 303 12.12 11.19 -13.09
N VAL A 304 12.13 9.90 -13.42
CA VAL A 304 12.14 9.39 -14.80
C VAL A 304 10.77 8.84 -15.12
N VAL A 305 10.03 9.54 -15.98
CA VAL A 305 8.73 9.05 -16.45
C VAL A 305 8.97 8.17 -17.68
N PRO A 306 8.56 6.88 -17.68
CA PRO A 306 8.65 6.05 -18.87
C PRO A 306 7.94 6.74 -20.06
N GLY A 307 8.69 7.06 -21.14
CA GLY A 307 8.15 7.70 -22.32
C GLY A 307 8.47 9.20 -22.48
N GLY A 308 9.25 9.81 -21.59
CA GLY A 308 9.81 11.18 -21.80
C GLY A 308 8.80 12.32 -21.82
N THR A 309 7.56 12.11 -21.42
CA THR A 309 6.55 13.16 -21.30
C THR A 309 6.38 13.56 -19.84
N THR A 310 6.96 14.69 -19.46
CA THR A 310 6.63 15.40 -18.22
C THR A 310 5.19 15.92 -18.33
N GLY A 311 4.21 15.06 -18.15
CA GLY A 311 2.83 15.45 -18.29
C GLY A 311 1.91 14.65 -17.40
N ALA A 312 0.93 15.33 -16.80
CA ALA A 312 -0.15 14.79 -15.97
C ALA A 312 -0.97 13.63 -16.59
N GLY A 313 -0.61 13.17 -17.79
CA GLY A 313 -1.31 12.11 -18.53
C GLY A 313 -0.87 10.69 -18.24
N SER A 314 0.36 10.47 -17.71
CA SER A 314 0.89 9.10 -17.50
C SER A 314 0.19 8.33 -16.37
N TRP A 315 -0.44 9.05 -15.42
CA TRP A 315 -1.11 8.47 -14.24
C TRP A 315 -2.60 8.81 -14.20
N GLY A 316 -3.25 8.92 -15.36
CA GLY A 316 -4.64 9.37 -15.48
C GLY A 316 -4.82 10.88 -15.27
N SER A 317 -5.75 11.49 -15.99
CA SER A 317 -6.06 12.92 -15.85
C SER A 317 -6.52 13.25 -14.41
N THR A 318 -5.96 14.34 -13.84
CA THR A 318 -6.40 14.85 -12.54
C THR A 318 -7.87 15.29 -12.57
N GLY A 319 -8.59 15.05 -11.51
CA GLY A 319 -10.00 15.42 -11.39
C GLY A 319 -10.84 14.40 -10.64
N LEU A 320 -12.10 14.71 -10.41
CA LEU A 320 -13.02 13.87 -9.62
C LEU A 320 -13.23 12.46 -10.20
N THR A 321 -13.04 12.29 -11.49
CA THR A 321 -13.24 11.01 -12.21
C THR A 321 -12.00 10.13 -12.21
N ARG A 322 -10.81 10.65 -11.82
CA ARG A 322 -9.53 9.92 -11.87
C ARG A 322 -9.60 8.54 -11.23
N LEU A 323 -10.12 8.46 -10.01
CA LEU A 323 -10.21 7.19 -9.28
C LEU A 323 -11.14 6.16 -9.95
N PHE A 324 -12.04 6.60 -10.83
CA PHE A 324 -12.97 5.74 -11.55
C PHE A 324 -12.45 5.29 -12.92
N GLY A 325 -11.30 5.80 -13.33
CA GLY A 325 -10.63 5.40 -14.58
C GLY A 325 -10.15 3.95 -14.57
N SER A 326 -9.75 3.43 -15.74
CA SER A 326 -9.30 2.05 -15.93
C SER A 326 -8.13 1.65 -15.02
N GLU A 327 -7.22 2.61 -14.75
CA GLU A 327 -6.02 2.39 -13.93
C GLU A 327 -6.35 2.08 -12.45
N PHE A 328 -7.36 2.76 -11.90
CA PHE A 328 -7.66 2.74 -10.46
C PHE A 328 -8.97 2.02 -10.13
N GLY A 329 -9.91 1.99 -11.07
CA GLY A 329 -11.27 1.54 -10.84
C GLY A 329 -11.35 0.14 -10.26
N THR A 330 -10.71 -0.82 -10.91
CA THR A 330 -10.69 -2.22 -10.49
C THR A 330 -9.87 -2.47 -9.23
N GLN A 331 -9.01 -1.53 -8.81
CA GLN A 331 -8.18 -1.66 -7.61
C GLN A 331 -8.99 -1.41 -6.33
N VAL A 332 -9.76 -0.30 -6.27
CA VAL A 332 -10.38 0.16 -5.00
C VAL A 332 -11.83 0.59 -5.12
N THR A 333 -12.34 0.94 -6.31
CA THR A 333 -13.62 1.67 -6.40
C THR A 333 -14.87 0.80 -6.41
N TRP A 334 -14.76 -0.52 -6.31
CA TRP A 334 -15.89 -1.46 -6.33
C TRP A 334 -17.08 -1.01 -5.49
N LEU A 335 -16.79 -0.50 -4.28
CA LEU A 335 -17.79 -0.02 -3.33
C LEU A 335 -17.58 1.46 -2.97
N LEU A 336 -16.79 2.23 -3.71
CA LEU A 336 -16.60 3.66 -3.46
C LEU A 336 -17.89 4.46 -3.67
N PRO A 337 -18.63 4.31 -4.79
CA PRO A 337 -19.93 4.98 -4.93
C PRO A 337 -20.91 4.60 -3.82
N THR A 338 -20.93 3.33 -3.45
CA THR A 338 -21.75 2.80 -2.34
C THR A 338 -21.35 3.44 -1.00
N ALA A 339 -20.05 3.57 -0.72
CA ALA A 339 -19.55 4.19 0.50
C ALA A 339 -19.92 5.67 0.60
N LEU A 340 -19.87 6.42 -0.51
CA LEU A 340 -20.28 7.82 -0.57
C LEU A 340 -21.78 7.99 -0.31
N LEU A 341 -22.63 7.16 -0.93
CA LEU A 341 -24.07 7.17 -0.67
C LEU A 341 -24.38 6.77 0.78
N LEU A 342 -23.71 5.74 1.31
CA LEU A 342 -23.87 5.28 2.69
C LEU A 342 -23.29 6.27 3.71
N LEU A 343 -22.31 7.10 3.36
CA LEU A 343 -21.87 8.22 4.19
C LEU A 343 -23.02 9.20 4.43
N VAL A 344 -23.69 9.66 3.35
CA VAL A 344 -24.83 10.56 3.45
C VAL A 344 -25.97 9.92 4.27
N VAL A 345 -26.31 8.69 3.93
CA VAL A 345 -27.34 7.90 4.64
C VAL A 345 -27.00 7.73 6.13
N SER A 346 -25.73 7.46 6.45
CA SER A 346 -25.28 7.31 7.84
C SER A 346 -25.37 8.62 8.63
N LEU A 347 -25.00 9.75 8.02
CA LEU A 347 -25.13 11.08 8.64
C LEU A 347 -26.60 11.42 8.94
N VAL A 348 -27.51 11.15 8.00
CA VAL A 348 -28.95 11.31 8.21
C VAL A 348 -29.46 10.37 9.31
N ALA A 349 -29.01 9.10 9.30
CA ALA A 349 -29.45 8.09 10.23
C ALA A 349 -29.00 8.33 11.67
N VAL A 350 -27.77 8.77 11.87
CA VAL A 350 -27.19 9.05 13.20
C VAL A 350 -27.65 10.42 13.70
N GLY A 351 -27.89 11.35 12.77
CA GLY A 351 -28.29 12.74 13.05
C GLY A 351 -27.10 13.62 13.40
N VAL A 352 -27.22 14.92 13.09
CA VAL A 352 -26.11 15.91 13.28
C VAL A 352 -26.21 16.67 14.60
N ARG A 353 -27.26 16.47 15.37
CA ARG A 353 -27.59 17.33 16.54
C ARG A 353 -26.82 17.00 17.83
N ARG A 354 -26.23 15.83 17.97
CA ARG A 354 -25.52 15.40 19.19
C ARG A 354 -24.02 15.34 18.94
N ARG A 355 -23.33 16.48 19.14
CA ARG A 355 -21.88 16.63 18.90
C ARG A 355 -20.99 15.56 19.57
N SER A 356 -21.41 14.99 20.69
CA SER A 356 -20.66 13.99 21.46
C SER A 356 -21.10 12.54 21.23
N ASP A 357 -21.94 12.26 20.21
CA ASP A 357 -22.31 10.88 19.88
C ASP A 357 -21.12 10.13 19.26
N PRO A 358 -20.62 9.03 19.88
CA PRO A 358 -19.50 8.26 19.32
C PRO A 358 -19.81 7.63 17.95
N ARG A 359 -21.08 7.39 17.62
CA ARG A 359 -21.51 6.90 16.31
C ARG A 359 -21.27 7.96 15.24
N GLN A 360 -21.71 9.19 15.51
CA GLN A 360 -21.49 10.33 14.64
C GLN A 360 -19.99 10.59 14.44
N ALA A 361 -19.22 10.62 15.54
CA ALA A 361 -17.77 10.78 15.46
C ALA A 361 -17.10 9.72 14.57
N THR A 362 -17.55 8.45 14.63
CA THR A 362 -17.01 7.37 13.79
C THR A 362 -17.31 7.61 12.31
N VAL A 363 -18.54 7.99 11.97
CA VAL A 363 -18.94 8.28 10.58
C VAL A 363 -18.16 9.49 10.04
N LEU A 364 -18.00 10.55 10.86
CA LEU A 364 -17.26 11.76 10.47
C LEU A 364 -15.75 11.49 10.29
N VAL A 365 -15.14 10.69 11.15
CA VAL A 365 -13.71 10.32 11.00
C VAL A 365 -13.50 9.50 9.73
N LEU A 366 -14.28 8.44 9.53
CA LEU A 366 -14.12 7.59 8.34
C LEU A 366 -14.50 8.33 7.06
N GLY A 367 -15.60 9.09 7.08
CA GLY A 367 -16.05 9.90 5.94
C GLY A 367 -15.08 11.02 5.61
N GLY A 368 -14.61 11.75 6.63
CA GLY A 368 -13.60 12.79 6.47
C GLY A 368 -12.28 12.23 5.92
N SER A 369 -11.82 11.08 6.43
CA SER A 369 -10.60 10.42 5.92
C SER A 369 -10.77 9.96 4.47
N LEU A 370 -11.95 9.41 4.10
CA LEU A 370 -12.26 9.07 2.72
C LEU A 370 -12.21 10.29 1.80
N LEU A 371 -12.86 11.38 2.21
CA LEU A 371 -12.97 12.59 1.38
C LEU A 371 -11.61 13.32 1.25
N VAL A 372 -10.86 13.48 2.35
CA VAL A 372 -9.55 14.13 2.30
C VAL A 372 -8.56 13.32 1.46
N THR A 373 -8.41 12.02 1.75
CA THR A 373 -7.49 11.17 0.99
C THR A 373 -7.93 11.02 -0.46
N GLY A 374 -9.23 10.84 -0.71
CA GLY A 374 -9.80 10.77 -2.05
C GLY A 374 -9.59 12.05 -2.85
N ALA A 375 -9.76 13.23 -2.23
CA ALA A 375 -9.51 14.51 -2.88
C ALA A 375 -8.01 14.66 -3.25
N VAL A 376 -7.09 14.37 -2.32
CA VAL A 376 -5.65 14.43 -2.63
C VAL A 376 -5.32 13.51 -3.80
N PHE A 377 -5.75 12.26 -3.78
CA PHE A 377 -5.49 11.29 -4.86
C PHE A 377 -6.15 11.66 -6.19
N SER A 378 -7.29 12.36 -6.16
CA SER A 378 -7.96 12.83 -7.37
C SER A 378 -7.27 14.02 -8.03
N PHE A 379 -6.64 14.90 -7.24
CA PHE A 379 -6.12 16.18 -7.74
C PHE A 379 -4.60 16.31 -7.71
N MET A 380 -3.84 15.39 -7.10
CA MET A 380 -2.39 15.42 -7.12
C MET A 380 -1.84 15.29 -8.54
N GLY A 381 -0.84 16.12 -8.89
CA GLY A 381 -0.29 16.22 -10.25
C GLY A 381 0.84 15.23 -10.54
N GLY A 382 1.58 14.79 -9.52
CA GLY A 382 2.75 13.92 -9.65
C GLY A 382 2.44 12.43 -9.77
N ILE A 383 3.45 11.59 -9.59
CA ILE A 383 3.37 10.13 -9.69
C ILE A 383 2.33 9.59 -8.70
N PHE A 384 1.34 8.88 -9.22
CA PHE A 384 0.27 8.25 -8.45
C PHE A 384 0.05 6.80 -8.89
N HIS A 385 0.67 5.87 -8.19
CA HIS A 385 0.53 4.45 -8.50
C HIS A 385 -0.83 3.90 -8.06
N PRO A 386 -1.44 2.97 -8.84
CA PRO A 386 -2.75 2.39 -8.52
C PRO A 386 -2.83 1.78 -7.11
N TYR A 387 -1.77 1.16 -6.63
CA TYR A 387 -1.74 0.54 -5.31
C TYR A 387 -1.78 1.54 -4.13
N TYR A 388 -1.47 2.84 -4.32
CA TYR A 388 -1.64 3.86 -3.27
C TYR A 388 -3.09 3.93 -2.78
N THR A 389 -4.04 3.56 -3.64
CA THR A 389 -5.47 3.56 -3.33
C THR A 389 -5.86 2.62 -2.19
N VAL A 390 -4.97 1.71 -1.76
CA VAL A 390 -5.20 0.87 -0.56
C VAL A 390 -5.47 1.71 0.69
N ALA A 391 -4.94 2.93 0.77
CA ALA A 391 -5.21 3.86 1.87
C ALA A 391 -6.71 4.22 2.01
N LEU A 392 -7.51 4.14 0.92
CA LEU A 392 -8.96 4.38 0.93
C LEU A 392 -9.76 3.17 1.43
N ALA A 393 -9.21 1.96 1.30
CA ALA A 393 -9.95 0.72 1.54
C ALA A 393 -10.56 0.61 2.95
N PRO A 394 -9.87 0.96 4.06
CA PRO A 394 -10.48 0.90 5.40
C PRO A 394 -11.66 1.86 5.58
N TYR A 395 -11.60 3.03 4.94
CA TYR A 395 -12.65 4.05 5.04
C TYR A 395 -13.89 3.62 4.28
N ILE A 396 -13.72 3.14 3.04
CA ILE A 396 -14.79 2.56 2.22
C ILE A 396 -15.43 1.41 2.98
N ALA A 397 -14.65 0.46 3.45
CA ALA A 397 -15.12 -0.73 4.15
C ALA A 397 -15.89 -0.38 5.44
N GLY A 398 -15.37 0.55 6.24
CA GLY A 398 -16.02 1.01 7.44
C GLY A 398 -17.37 1.67 7.18
N LEU A 399 -17.46 2.56 6.19
CA LEU A 399 -18.70 3.25 5.81
C LEU A 399 -19.73 2.30 5.22
N VAL A 400 -19.30 1.35 4.37
CA VAL A 400 -20.20 0.32 3.82
C VAL A 400 -20.78 -0.54 4.93
N GLY A 401 -19.96 -1.02 5.86
CA GLY A 401 -20.44 -1.82 6.97
C GLY A 401 -21.39 -1.07 7.90
N ILE A 402 -21.04 0.18 8.28
CA ILE A 402 -21.87 1.03 9.12
C ILE A 402 -23.21 1.32 8.44
N GLY A 403 -23.17 1.80 7.20
CA GLY A 403 -24.35 2.17 6.43
C GLY A 403 -25.27 0.98 6.21
N ALA A 404 -24.73 -0.17 5.78
CA ALA A 404 -25.52 -1.41 5.64
C ALA A 404 -26.23 -1.80 6.95
N GLY A 405 -25.54 -1.70 8.09
CA GLY A 405 -26.15 -1.95 9.39
C GLY A 405 -27.27 -0.97 9.74
N LEU A 406 -27.10 0.31 9.42
CA LEU A 406 -28.09 1.37 9.71
C LEU A 406 -29.33 1.27 8.84
N VAL A 407 -29.19 1.02 7.54
CA VAL A 407 -30.34 0.82 6.63
C VAL A 407 -31.11 -0.45 6.99
N TRP A 408 -30.40 -1.51 7.36
CA TRP A 408 -31.02 -2.76 7.82
C TRP A 408 -31.88 -2.57 9.08
N GLN A 409 -31.44 -1.76 10.04
CA GLN A 409 -32.20 -1.45 11.24
C GLN A 409 -33.50 -0.68 10.94
N ARG A 410 -33.53 0.07 9.84
CA ARG A 410 -34.68 0.90 9.42
C ARG A 410 -35.50 0.29 8.28
N ARG A 411 -35.27 -0.95 7.91
CA ARG A 411 -35.92 -1.64 6.78
C ARG A 411 -37.44 -1.73 6.84
N ALA A 412 -38.06 -1.43 8.00
CA ALA A 412 -39.51 -1.34 8.11
C ALA A 412 -40.08 -0.13 7.38
N VAL A 413 -39.33 0.95 7.23
CA VAL A 413 -39.75 2.21 6.63
C VAL A 413 -39.50 2.20 5.13
N LEU A 414 -40.51 2.54 4.32
CA LEU A 414 -40.47 2.51 2.85
C LEU A 414 -39.32 3.37 2.28
N ALA A 415 -39.14 4.60 2.77
CA ALA A 415 -38.09 5.50 2.30
C ALA A 415 -36.67 4.89 2.44
N TRP A 416 -36.40 4.16 3.54
CA TRP A 416 -35.14 3.47 3.75
C TRP A 416 -34.97 2.26 2.82
N ARG A 417 -36.04 1.57 2.48
CA ARG A 417 -36.03 0.48 1.49
C ARG A 417 -35.74 1.03 0.10
N ILE A 418 -36.37 2.12 -0.30
CA ILE A 418 -36.09 2.79 -1.58
C ILE A 418 -34.62 3.23 -1.63
N ALA A 419 -34.13 3.93 -0.61
CA ALA A 419 -32.73 4.33 -0.54
C ALA A 419 -31.78 3.12 -0.65
N THR A 420 -32.09 2.02 0.04
CA THR A 420 -31.26 0.79 -0.02
C THR A 420 -31.32 0.16 -1.41
N SER A 421 -32.49 0.13 -2.06
CA SER A 421 -32.65 -0.39 -3.42
C SER A 421 -31.81 0.41 -4.43
N VAL A 422 -31.84 1.75 -4.33
CA VAL A 422 -30.98 2.62 -5.16
C VAL A 422 -29.49 2.35 -4.91
N ILE A 423 -29.08 2.21 -3.64
CA ILE A 423 -27.69 1.92 -3.30
C ILE A 423 -27.25 0.56 -3.89
N VAL A 424 -28.09 -0.47 -3.78
CA VAL A 424 -27.80 -1.81 -4.37
C VAL A 424 -27.70 -1.70 -5.89
N ALA A 425 -28.62 -0.97 -6.54
CA ALA A 425 -28.61 -0.75 -7.98
C ALA A 425 -27.32 -0.04 -8.45
N VAL A 426 -26.92 1.05 -7.77
CA VAL A 426 -25.69 1.78 -8.08
C VAL A 426 -24.45 0.89 -7.86
N SER A 427 -24.41 0.17 -6.74
CA SER A 427 -23.30 -0.74 -6.43
C SER A 427 -23.12 -1.83 -7.50
N GLY A 428 -24.21 -2.48 -7.88
CA GLY A 428 -24.18 -3.55 -8.87
C GLY A 428 -23.91 -3.06 -10.28
N ALA A 429 -24.50 -1.92 -10.68
CA ALA A 429 -24.23 -1.30 -11.98
C ALA A 429 -22.74 -0.92 -12.11
N TRP A 430 -22.16 -0.34 -11.06
CA TRP A 430 -20.73 -0.02 -11.03
C TRP A 430 -19.86 -1.28 -11.07
N SER A 431 -20.20 -2.30 -10.27
CA SER A 431 -19.48 -3.59 -10.30
C SER A 431 -19.57 -4.27 -11.68
N PHE A 432 -20.72 -4.20 -12.35
CA PHE A 432 -20.89 -4.66 -13.72
C PHE A 432 -19.97 -3.89 -14.69
N ALA A 433 -19.92 -2.56 -14.59
CA ALA A 433 -19.06 -1.72 -15.41
C ALA A 433 -17.58 -2.07 -15.23
N LEU A 434 -17.12 -2.29 -13.99
CA LEU A 434 -15.74 -2.72 -13.72
C LEU A 434 -15.44 -4.10 -14.30
N LEU A 435 -16.37 -5.05 -14.20
CA LEU A 435 -16.21 -6.41 -14.76
C LEU A 435 -16.16 -6.40 -16.29
N THR A 436 -16.72 -5.40 -16.96
CA THR A 436 -16.60 -5.27 -18.43
C THR A 436 -15.19 -4.89 -18.88
N GLN A 437 -14.37 -4.28 -18.00
CA GLN A 437 -12.97 -3.97 -18.30
C GLN A 437 -12.10 -5.25 -18.41
N ALA A 438 -12.53 -6.34 -17.75
CA ALA A 438 -11.90 -7.66 -17.83
C ALA A 438 -12.84 -8.66 -18.55
N SER A 439 -13.39 -8.29 -19.70
CA SER A 439 -14.49 -9.01 -20.36
C SER A 439 -14.15 -10.43 -20.81
N SER A 440 -12.87 -10.72 -21.08
CA SER A 440 -12.38 -12.07 -21.43
C SER A 440 -12.19 -12.97 -20.20
N TRP A 441 -12.04 -12.40 -19.01
CA TRP A 441 -11.84 -13.15 -17.79
C TRP A 441 -13.16 -13.43 -17.09
N GLN A 442 -13.50 -14.71 -16.92
CA GLN A 442 -14.71 -15.18 -16.21
C GLN A 442 -15.99 -14.39 -16.59
N PRO A 443 -16.38 -14.33 -17.87
CA PRO A 443 -17.41 -13.42 -18.38
C PRO A 443 -18.79 -13.63 -17.76
N TRP A 444 -19.04 -14.79 -17.14
CA TRP A 444 -20.30 -15.10 -16.46
C TRP A 444 -20.49 -14.33 -15.16
N ILE A 445 -19.39 -13.89 -14.47
CA ILE A 445 -19.48 -13.20 -13.17
C ILE A 445 -20.28 -11.90 -13.30
N ARG A 446 -20.07 -11.12 -14.35
CA ARG A 446 -20.79 -9.87 -14.56
C ARG A 446 -22.30 -10.05 -14.65
N TRP A 447 -22.75 -11.14 -15.27
CA TRP A 447 -24.18 -11.45 -15.43
C TRP A 447 -24.79 -11.93 -14.11
N VAL A 448 -24.05 -12.73 -13.32
CA VAL A 448 -24.48 -13.11 -11.96
C VAL A 448 -24.60 -11.87 -11.06
N VAL A 449 -23.64 -10.95 -11.12
CA VAL A 449 -23.68 -9.67 -10.38
C VAL A 449 -24.90 -8.85 -10.82
N LEU A 450 -25.16 -8.73 -12.12
CA LEU A 450 -26.31 -8.00 -12.64
C LEU A 450 -27.65 -8.63 -12.18
N ALA A 451 -27.79 -9.95 -12.32
CA ALA A 451 -28.98 -10.66 -11.87
C ALA A 451 -29.19 -10.51 -10.35
N ALA A 452 -28.13 -10.71 -9.56
CA ALA A 452 -28.19 -10.50 -8.11
C ALA A 452 -28.53 -9.05 -7.73
N THR A 453 -28.06 -8.08 -8.52
CA THR A 453 -28.39 -6.66 -8.33
C THR A 453 -29.87 -6.39 -8.54
N VAL A 454 -30.43 -6.84 -9.66
CA VAL A 454 -31.85 -6.67 -9.97
C VAL A 454 -32.73 -7.36 -8.92
N VAL A 455 -32.45 -8.64 -8.64
CA VAL A 455 -33.19 -9.40 -7.63
C VAL A 455 -33.04 -8.77 -6.24
N GLY A 456 -31.83 -8.39 -5.85
CA GLY A 456 -31.55 -7.75 -4.55
C GLY A 456 -32.26 -6.42 -4.38
N ALA A 457 -32.25 -5.57 -5.41
CA ALA A 457 -32.92 -4.27 -5.40
C ALA A 457 -34.45 -4.43 -5.25
N VAL A 458 -35.04 -5.43 -5.92
CA VAL A 458 -36.49 -5.75 -5.79
C VAL A 458 -36.79 -6.34 -4.42
N LEU A 459 -36.00 -7.32 -3.94
CA LEU A 459 -36.23 -7.96 -2.64
C LEU A 459 -36.16 -6.96 -1.47
N VAL A 460 -35.28 -5.98 -1.55
CA VAL A 460 -35.17 -4.91 -0.53
C VAL A 460 -36.45 -4.07 -0.44
N LEU A 461 -37.18 -3.87 -1.55
CA LEU A 461 -38.45 -3.12 -1.56
C LEU A 461 -39.60 -3.90 -0.90
N VAL A 462 -39.51 -5.23 -0.87
CA VAL A 462 -40.54 -6.08 -0.25
C VAL A 462 -40.38 -6.05 1.29
N PRO A 463 -41.47 -5.81 2.06
CA PRO A 463 -41.40 -5.92 3.51
C PRO A 463 -40.93 -7.32 3.94
N PRO A 464 -40.03 -7.42 4.90
CA PRO A 464 -39.50 -8.72 5.33
C PRO A 464 -40.61 -9.53 6.02
N ARG A 465 -41.07 -10.62 5.36
CA ARG A 465 -42.10 -11.54 5.84
C ARG A 465 -41.48 -12.81 6.41
N GLY A 466 -40.59 -12.70 7.40
CA GLY A 466 -39.95 -13.85 8.04
C GLY A 466 -38.43 -13.90 7.89
N ARG A 467 -37.80 -14.75 8.70
CA ARG A 467 -36.34 -14.86 8.76
C ARG A 467 -35.73 -15.40 7.46
N GLY A 468 -36.41 -16.31 6.79
CA GLY A 468 -35.92 -16.91 5.53
C GLY A 468 -35.76 -15.86 4.41
N VAL A 469 -36.82 -15.05 4.19
CA VAL A 469 -36.78 -13.98 3.17
C VAL A 469 -35.71 -12.93 3.52
N ALA A 470 -35.58 -12.57 4.78
CA ALA A 470 -34.56 -11.63 5.23
C ALA A 470 -33.14 -12.16 4.96
N SER A 471 -32.88 -13.44 5.25
CA SER A 471 -31.59 -14.06 5.00
C SER A 471 -31.28 -14.18 3.51
N ALA A 472 -32.26 -14.55 2.68
CA ALA A 472 -32.12 -14.61 1.23
C ALA A 472 -31.81 -13.22 0.64
N THR A 473 -32.53 -12.17 1.09
CA THR A 473 -32.26 -10.79 0.67
C THR A 473 -30.81 -10.37 1.01
N ILE A 474 -30.34 -10.64 2.24
CA ILE A 474 -28.96 -10.35 2.64
C ILE A 474 -27.98 -11.10 1.74
N ALA A 475 -28.17 -12.40 1.51
CA ALA A 475 -27.28 -13.22 0.69
C ALA A 475 -27.19 -12.69 -0.75
N VAL A 476 -28.32 -12.37 -1.37
CA VAL A 476 -28.36 -11.83 -2.75
C VAL A 476 -27.67 -10.46 -2.83
N VAL A 477 -27.93 -9.57 -1.88
CA VAL A 477 -27.27 -8.24 -1.83
C VAL A 477 -25.76 -8.37 -1.60
N LEU A 478 -25.32 -9.32 -0.75
CA LEU A 478 -23.89 -9.58 -0.55
C LEU A 478 -23.24 -10.14 -1.81
N VAL A 479 -23.92 -11.03 -2.55
CA VAL A 479 -23.42 -11.51 -3.86
C VAL A 479 -23.29 -10.35 -4.84
N ALA A 480 -24.30 -9.50 -4.97
CA ALA A 480 -24.26 -8.33 -5.84
C ALA A 480 -23.09 -7.37 -5.51
N ALA A 481 -22.80 -7.19 -4.22
CA ALA A 481 -21.79 -6.23 -3.75
C ALA A 481 -20.35 -6.82 -3.71
N LEU A 482 -20.20 -8.11 -3.36
CA LEU A 482 -18.90 -8.68 -3.03
C LEU A 482 -18.37 -9.71 -4.04
N LEU A 483 -19.20 -10.27 -4.93
CA LEU A 483 -18.74 -11.31 -5.85
C LEU A 483 -17.62 -10.79 -6.75
N GLY A 484 -17.78 -9.61 -7.36
CA GLY A 484 -16.78 -8.99 -8.23
C GLY A 484 -15.44 -8.76 -7.52
N PRO A 485 -15.40 -7.93 -6.46
CA PRO A 485 -14.15 -7.66 -5.76
C PRO A 485 -13.53 -8.91 -5.12
N THR A 486 -14.33 -9.87 -4.63
CA THR A 486 -13.81 -11.14 -4.10
C THR A 486 -13.16 -11.98 -5.19
N ALA A 487 -13.78 -12.07 -6.37
CA ALA A 487 -13.24 -12.82 -7.50
C ALA A 487 -11.90 -12.21 -7.96
N PHE A 488 -11.79 -10.87 -8.04
CA PHE A 488 -10.53 -10.18 -8.32
C PHE A 488 -9.48 -10.42 -7.25
N SER A 489 -9.87 -10.39 -5.97
CA SER A 489 -8.98 -10.71 -4.85
C SER A 489 -8.46 -12.14 -4.89
N VAL A 490 -9.32 -13.11 -5.21
CA VAL A 490 -8.90 -14.52 -5.40
C VAL A 490 -7.96 -14.63 -6.59
N GLN A 491 -8.25 -13.99 -7.73
CA GLN A 491 -7.34 -13.98 -8.89
C GLN A 491 -5.96 -13.42 -8.51
N THR A 492 -5.91 -12.35 -7.72
CA THR A 492 -4.64 -11.79 -7.21
C THR A 492 -3.80 -12.83 -6.44
N THR A 493 -4.42 -13.85 -5.84
CA THR A 493 -3.67 -14.90 -5.12
C THR A 493 -3.13 -16.01 -6.02
N THR A 494 -3.59 -16.10 -7.26
CA THR A 494 -3.25 -17.20 -8.18
C THR A 494 -2.07 -16.90 -9.10
N VAL A 495 -1.70 -15.63 -9.21
CA VAL A 495 -0.58 -15.17 -10.07
C VAL A 495 0.48 -14.47 -9.22
N GLY A 496 1.74 -14.54 -9.67
CA GLY A 496 2.84 -13.81 -9.06
C GLY A 496 2.77 -12.33 -9.40
N HIS A 497 3.06 -11.49 -8.41
CA HIS A 497 3.19 -10.05 -8.58
C HIS A 497 4.61 -9.65 -8.26
N THR A 498 5.30 -9.01 -9.22
CA THR A 498 6.69 -8.58 -9.10
C THR A 498 6.87 -7.16 -9.65
N GLY A 499 7.99 -6.51 -9.28
CA GLY A 499 8.35 -5.19 -9.77
C GLY A 499 7.70 -4.02 -9.02
N ALA A 500 7.91 -2.80 -9.52
CA ALA A 500 7.52 -1.57 -8.81
C ALA A 500 6.04 -1.20 -8.94
N LEU A 501 5.32 -1.76 -9.94
CA LEU A 501 3.96 -1.36 -10.30
C LEU A 501 2.98 -2.53 -10.31
N PRO A 502 2.81 -3.26 -9.19
CA PRO A 502 1.87 -4.38 -9.15
C PRO A 502 0.42 -3.89 -9.24
N SER A 503 -0.44 -4.69 -9.88
CA SER A 503 -1.88 -4.46 -9.95
C SER A 503 -2.65 -5.71 -9.52
N ALA A 504 -3.81 -5.51 -8.88
CA ALA A 504 -4.66 -6.59 -8.40
C ALA A 504 -5.64 -7.06 -9.49
N GLY A 505 -6.00 -8.34 -9.44
CA GLY A 505 -6.98 -8.95 -10.33
C GLY A 505 -6.38 -9.46 -11.64
N PRO A 506 -7.24 -9.80 -12.62
CA PRO A 506 -6.81 -10.14 -13.97
C PRO A 506 -6.31 -8.89 -14.70
N SER A 507 -5.50 -9.08 -15.74
CA SER A 507 -5.14 -8.00 -16.66
C SER A 507 -6.41 -7.38 -17.26
N VAL A 508 -6.53 -6.07 -17.17
CA VAL A 508 -7.61 -5.30 -17.78
C VAL A 508 -7.10 -4.63 -19.05
N THR A 509 -7.95 -4.56 -20.08
CA THR A 509 -7.62 -3.78 -21.28
C THR A 509 -7.64 -2.30 -20.93
N SER A 510 -6.46 -1.72 -20.69
CA SER A 510 -6.32 -0.27 -20.56
C SER A 510 -6.16 0.35 -21.95
N ALA A 511 -6.93 1.37 -22.24
CA ALA A 511 -6.87 2.14 -23.47
C ALA A 511 -5.76 3.22 -23.45
N GLY A 512 -4.69 3.02 -22.66
CA GLY A 512 -3.60 4.00 -22.52
C GLY A 512 -2.25 3.43 -22.94
N PRO A 513 -1.29 4.28 -23.34
CA PRO A 513 0.04 3.88 -23.85
C PRO A 513 0.98 3.24 -22.82
N GLY A 514 0.52 2.93 -21.60
CA GLY A 514 1.32 2.33 -20.53
C GLY A 514 0.88 0.94 -20.07
N GLY A 515 -0.12 0.35 -20.70
CA GLY A 515 -0.75 -0.89 -20.27
C GLY A 515 -0.17 -2.18 -20.89
N GLY A 516 1.14 -2.36 -20.91
CA GLY A 516 1.72 -3.52 -21.57
C GLY A 516 3.04 -4.04 -21.01
N MET A 517 3.21 -4.14 -19.65
CA MET A 517 4.37 -4.84 -19.08
C MET A 517 3.98 -5.57 -17.80
N GLY A 518 3.38 -6.72 -17.97
CA GLY A 518 3.12 -7.73 -16.97
C GLY A 518 2.58 -8.96 -17.66
N GLY A 519 3.35 -9.54 -18.60
CA GLY A 519 3.01 -10.81 -19.25
C GLY A 519 3.40 -11.96 -18.34
N PRO A 520 2.52 -12.96 -18.12
CA PRO A 520 2.93 -14.20 -17.49
C PRO A 520 3.72 -15.02 -18.52
N GLY A 521 4.87 -15.53 -18.12
CA GLY A 521 5.53 -16.63 -18.79
C GLY A 521 4.57 -17.82 -18.90
N GLY A 522 4.04 -18.04 -20.10
CA GLY A 522 3.22 -19.18 -20.47
C GLY A 522 3.99 -20.02 -21.46
N ALA A 523 4.39 -21.20 -20.99
CA ALA A 523 4.89 -22.26 -21.84
C ALA A 523 3.79 -22.82 -22.73
N GLY A 524 4.11 -23.13 -24.00
CA GLY A 524 3.54 -24.27 -24.68
C GLY A 524 2.76 -24.05 -25.92
N GLY A 525 3.38 -24.36 -27.07
CA GLY A 525 2.82 -25.29 -28.02
C GLY A 525 2.00 -24.82 -29.18
N GLY A 526 2.64 -24.68 -30.34
CA GLY A 526 2.26 -25.54 -31.46
C GLY A 526 1.24 -25.08 -32.47
N GLN A 527 1.75 -24.91 -33.71
CA GLN A 527 1.14 -25.22 -35.03
C GLN A 527 0.10 -24.24 -35.60
N GLY A 528 0.51 -23.53 -36.63
CA GLY A 528 0.34 -24.01 -38.04
C GLY A 528 -0.91 -23.50 -38.73
N GLY A 529 -0.77 -22.72 -39.82
CA GLY A 529 -1.85 -22.60 -40.81
C GLY A 529 -1.99 -21.26 -41.49
N VAL A 530 -1.18 -21.02 -42.50
CA VAL A 530 -1.49 -20.62 -43.88
C VAL A 530 -2.64 -19.63 -44.16
N GLY A 531 -2.28 -18.51 -44.76
CA GLY A 531 -2.84 -18.14 -46.07
C GLY A 531 -3.82 -16.97 -46.16
N GLY A 532 -3.42 -15.93 -46.88
CA GLY A 532 -4.31 -15.37 -47.86
C GLY A 532 -4.78 -13.94 -47.68
N GLY A 533 -4.24 -13.00 -48.49
CA GLY A 533 -5.06 -12.06 -49.22
C GLY A 533 -5.02 -10.58 -48.78
N GLN A 534 -4.13 -9.80 -49.34
CA GLN A 534 -4.39 -8.39 -49.68
C GLN A 534 -5.41 -8.31 -50.85
N PRO A 535 -6.12 -7.22 -51.14
CA PRO A 535 -5.48 -5.97 -51.63
C PRO A 535 -6.20 -4.63 -51.38
N GLY A 536 -5.54 -3.53 -51.75
CA GLY A 536 -6.14 -2.35 -52.36
C GLY A 536 -6.06 -1.04 -51.57
N GLN A 537 -5.03 -0.29 -51.79
CA GLN A 537 -4.86 1.04 -52.40
C GLN A 537 -5.99 2.07 -52.19
N GLN A 538 -5.61 3.25 -51.70
CA GLN A 538 -5.72 4.45 -52.55
C GLN A 538 -4.91 5.64 -51.99
N GLN A 539 -4.09 6.22 -52.87
CA GLN A 539 -3.35 7.48 -52.80
C GLN A 539 -4.27 8.68 -53.03
N ALA A 540 -3.91 9.82 -52.50
CA ALA A 540 -3.87 11.12 -53.22
C ALA A 540 -3.30 12.24 -52.34
N PRO A 541 -2.99 13.44 -52.89
CA PRO A 541 -1.58 13.87 -52.94
C PRO A 541 -1.33 15.30 -52.38
N GLY A 542 -0.05 15.60 -52.17
CA GLY A 542 0.51 16.88 -52.60
C GLY A 542 0.49 18.06 -51.62
N GLY A 543 1.67 18.54 -51.30
CA GLY A 543 1.92 19.88 -50.75
C GLY A 543 3.40 20.09 -50.44
N GLN A 544 4.17 20.49 -51.46
CA GLN A 544 5.56 20.95 -51.31
C GLN A 544 5.63 22.39 -50.83
N ALA A 545 6.62 22.69 -49.96
CA ALA A 545 7.35 23.95 -50.00
C ALA A 545 8.71 23.85 -49.27
N PRO A 546 9.71 24.66 -49.57
CA PRO A 546 11.09 24.21 -49.65
C PRO A 546 12.06 24.78 -48.60
N GLY A 547 13.15 24.04 -48.39
CA GLY A 547 14.50 24.54 -48.38
C GLY A 547 15.06 25.29 -47.18
N GLY A 548 16.04 24.68 -46.54
CA GLY A 548 16.99 25.33 -45.65
C GLY A 548 18.07 24.34 -45.23
N GLN A 549 19.14 24.22 -46.03
CA GLN A 549 20.34 23.46 -45.68
C GLN A 549 21.20 24.22 -44.69
N ALA A 550 21.69 23.53 -43.65
CA ALA A 550 22.93 23.89 -42.97
C ALA A 550 23.70 22.59 -42.58
N PRO A 551 25.06 22.64 -42.56
CA PRO A 551 25.89 21.45 -42.78
C PRO A 551 26.27 20.68 -41.52
N GLY A 552 26.52 19.42 -41.76
CA GLY A 552 26.95 18.28 -41.06
C GLY A 552 27.86 18.42 -39.83
N GLY A 553 27.47 17.69 -38.83
CA GLY A 553 28.34 17.11 -37.82
C GLY A 553 27.91 15.66 -37.63
N GLN A 554 28.73 14.73 -38.08
CA GLN A 554 28.50 13.29 -37.91
C GLN A 554 28.62 12.95 -36.43
N ALA A 555 27.53 12.51 -35.83
CA ALA A 555 27.55 11.76 -34.60
C ALA A 555 27.73 10.27 -34.92
N PRO A 556 28.47 9.49 -34.09
CA PRO A 556 28.68 8.08 -34.32
C PRO A 556 27.35 7.32 -34.17
N SER A 557 27.13 6.43 -35.12
CA SER A 557 25.99 5.58 -35.30
C SER A 557 25.71 4.67 -34.13
N GLN A 558 24.46 4.72 -33.70
CA GLN A 558 23.59 3.62 -33.24
C GLN A 558 24.27 2.29 -32.90
N PHE A 559 24.25 1.95 -31.60
CA PHE A 559 24.25 0.55 -31.18
C PHE A 559 22.86 -0.04 -31.47
N GLN A 560 22.75 -0.68 -32.62
CA GLN A 560 21.68 -1.61 -32.93
C GLN A 560 22.22 -2.99 -32.54
N GLY A 561 21.96 -3.42 -31.30
CA GLY A 561 22.22 -4.77 -30.83
C GLY A 561 20.98 -5.63 -31.04
N ASP A 562 21.12 -6.62 -31.90
CA ASP A 562 20.16 -7.71 -32.06
C ASP A 562 19.89 -8.41 -30.72
N GLY A 563 18.62 -8.81 -30.52
CA GLY A 563 18.06 -9.37 -29.29
C GLY A 563 18.92 -10.43 -28.60
N ALA A 564 19.32 -10.09 -27.41
CA ALA A 564 19.73 -11.06 -26.40
C ALA A 564 18.97 -10.76 -25.10
N ALA A 565 18.29 -11.77 -24.58
CA ALA A 565 17.62 -11.77 -23.30
C ALA A 565 18.60 -11.39 -22.18
N GLY A 566 18.37 -10.26 -21.47
CA GLY A 566 19.21 -9.85 -20.36
C GLY A 566 19.08 -8.39 -19.92
N GLY A 567 18.23 -7.59 -20.53
CA GLY A 567 18.00 -6.22 -20.08
C GLY A 567 17.12 -6.18 -18.83
N THR A 568 17.68 -5.82 -17.67
CA THR A 568 16.91 -5.47 -16.49
C THR A 568 16.17 -4.18 -16.75
N ASN A 569 14.83 -4.24 -16.76
CA ASN A 569 13.99 -3.06 -16.92
C ASN A 569 14.09 -2.15 -15.69
N LEU A 570 14.14 -0.84 -15.88
CA LEU A 570 14.13 0.20 -14.82
C LEU A 570 13.01 -0.01 -13.78
N LEU A 571 11.94 -0.72 -14.12
CA LEU A 571 10.78 -1.00 -13.27
C LEU A 571 10.82 -2.39 -12.58
N GLY A 572 11.95 -3.13 -12.68
CA GLY A 572 12.15 -4.38 -11.98
C GLY A 572 11.18 -5.48 -12.41
N GLY A 573 11.54 -6.26 -13.41
CA GLY A 573 10.97 -7.58 -13.65
C GLY A 573 12.04 -8.61 -13.27
N SER A 574 11.72 -9.66 -12.55
CA SER A 574 12.64 -10.73 -12.21
C SER A 574 13.05 -11.49 -13.48
N THR A 575 14.11 -11.05 -14.12
CA THR A 575 14.87 -11.92 -15.01
C THR A 575 15.78 -12.78 -14.12
N GLU A 576 15.69 -14.09 -14.24
CA GLU A 576 16.63 -14.98 -13.57
C GLU A 576 18.04 -14.60 -14.03
N VAL A 577 18.91 -14.28 -13.08
CA VAL A 577 20.32 -14.02 -13.36
C VAL A 577 20.97 -15.35 -13.74
N SER A 578 21.70 -15.40 -14.86
CA SER A 578 22.33 -16.63 -15.30
C SER A 578 23.37 -17.11 -14.29
N GLU A 579 23.50 -18.43 -14.12
CA GLU A 579 24.49 -19.03 -13.21
C GLU A 579 25.93 -18.55 -13.50
N LYS A 580 26.25 -18.25 -14.76
CA LYS A 580 27.56 -17.70 -15.15
C LYS A 580 27.80 -16.31 -14.58
N VAL A 581 26.78 -15.45 -14.57
CA VAL A 581 26.88 -14.12 -13.98
C VAL A 581 26.98 -14.22 -12.46
N VAL A 582 26.16 -15.08 -11.83
CA VAL A 582 26.24 -15.33 -10.38
C VAL A 582 27.64 -15.81 -10.02
N ALA A 583 28.17 -16.80 -10.73
CA ALA A 583 29.51 -17.32 -10.47
C ALA A 583 30.61 -16.25 -10.63
N ALA A 584 30.52 -15.39 -11.65
CA ALA A 584 31.48 -14.32 -11.87
C ALA A 584 31.41 -13.23 -10.77
N LEU A 585 30.20 -12.89 -10.31
CA LEU A 585 30.02 -11.88 -9.27
C LEU A 585 30.42 -12.38 -7.87
N SER A 586 30.22 -13.68 -7.59
CA SER A 586 30.56 -14.25 -6.29
C SER A 586 32.02 -14.71 -6.24
N ALA A 587 32.75 -14.75 -7.37
CA ALA A 587 34.17 -15.01 -7.37
C ALA A 587 34.91 -13.84 -6.69
N ASP A 588 35.66 -14.15 -5.64
CA ASP A 588 36.47 -13.19 -4.88
C ASP A 588 35.65 -12.00 -4.28
N ALA A 589 34.31 -12.16 -4.14
CA ALA A 589 33.43 -11.10 -3.67
C ALA A 589 33.80 -10.55 -2.28
N ASP A 590 34.37 -11.41 -1.42
CA ASP A 590 34.80 -11.05 -0.06
C ASP A 590 36.04 -10.11 -0.05
N ASP A 591 36.79 -10.02 -1.16
CA ASP A 591 37.93 -9.13 -1.28
C ASP A 591 37.53 -7.68 -1.58
N TYR A 592 36.27 -7.45 -1.92
CA TYR A 592 35.77 -6.14 -2.32
C TYR A 592 34.66 -5.64 -1.38
N THR A 593 34.50 -4.32 -1.30
CA THR A 593 33.38 -3.71 -0.59
C THR A 593 32.05 -3.95 -1.35
N TRP A 594 32.10 -3.90 -2.67
CA TRP A 594 30.99 -4.22 -3.58
C TRP A 594 31.45 -5.23 -4.63
N ALA A 595 30.78 -6.36 -4.73
CA ALA A 595 31.00 -7.35 -5.78
C ALA A 595 30.73 -6.75 -7.18
N ALA A 596 29.83 -5.80 -7.26
CA ALA A 596 29.56 -5.06 -8.49
C ALA A 596 28.95 -3.68 -8.23
N ALA A 597 28.95 -2.86 -9.28
CA ALA A 597 28.17 -1.63 -9.37
C ALA A 597 27.34 -1.64 -10.66
N THR A 598 26.16 -1.07 -10.65
CA THR A 598 25.31 -0.89 -11.83
C THR A 598 24.40 0.33 -11.68
N VAL A 599 23.89 0.87 -12.80
CA VAL A 599 22.99 2.02 -12.76
C VAL A 599 21.58 1.58 -12.37
N GLY A 600 21.04 2.24 -11.33
CA GLY A 600 19.67 2.06 -10.85
C GLY A 600 19.49 0.94 -9.83
N SER A 601 18.73 1.23 -8.78
CA SER A 601 18.54 0.31 -7.65
C SER A 601 17.81 -0.99 -8.00
N ASN A 602 16.91 -0.98 -8.98
CA ASN A 602 16.23 -2.21 -9.41
C ASN A 602 17.21 -3.19 -10.10
N SER A 603 18.14 -2.67 -10.89
CA SER A 603 19.18 -3.48 -11.51
C SER A 603 20.12 -4.06 -10.45
N ALA A 604 20.62 -3.22 -9.54
CA ALA A 604 21.45 -3.64 -8.43
C ALA A 604 20.79 -4.72 -7.57
N ALA A 605 19.52 -4.51 -7.21
CA ALA A 605 18.72 -5.45 -6.42
C ALA A 605 18.62 -6.84 -7.06
N THR A 606 18.51 -6.93 -8.38
CA THR A 606 18.43 -8.20 -9.11
C THR A 606 19.68 -9.04 -8.89
N TYR A 607 20.85 -8.43 -9.05
CA TYR A 607 22.14 -9.13 -8.88
C TYR A 607 22.44 -9.40 -7.40
N GLN A 608 22.19 -8.44 -6.52
CA GLN A 608 22.38 -8.58 -5.07
C GLN A 608 21.54 -9.72 -4.48
N LEU A 609 20.27 -9.85 -4.86
CA LEU A 609 19.39 -10.93 -4.40
C LEU A 609 19.79 -12.29 -4.95
N ALA A 610 20.45 -12.34 -6.12
CA ALA A 610 20.89 -13.57 -6.74
C ALA A 610 22.21 -14.09 -6.15
N THR A 611 23.14 -13.20 -5.78
CA THR A 611 24.46 -13.56 -5.25
C THR A 611 24.49 -13.60 -3.72
N GLY A 612 23.77 -12.72 -3.07
CA GLY A 612 23.89 -12.47 -1.63
C GLY A 612 24.87 -11.36 -1.28
N ASP A 613 25.67 -10.90 -2.24
CA ASP A 613 26.78 -9.97 -2.08
C ASP A 613 26.33 -8.53 -2.36
N PRO A 614 26.95 -7.50 -1.73
CA PRO A 614 26.60 -6.10 -1.95
C PRO A 614 26.80 -5.68 -3.40
N VAL A 615 25.80 -5.04 -4.00
CA VAL A 615 25.86 -4.44 -5.33
C VAL A 615 25.49 -2.96 -5.24
N MET A 616 26.43 -2.08 -5.62
CA MET A 616 26.24 -0.62 -5.57
C MET A 616 25.21 -0.16 -6.60
N ALA A 617 24.19 0.55 -6.12
CA ALA A 617 23.15 1.17 -6.96
C ALA A 617 23.57 2.60 -7.33
N ILE A 618 24.19 2.79 -8.47
CA ILE A 618 24.59 4.11 -8.96
C ILE A 618 23.36 4.91 -9.38
N GLY A 619 23.24 6.14 -8.88
CA GLY A 619 22.14 7.03 -9.22
C GLY A 619 20.80 6.67 -8.56
N GLY A 620 20.78 5.77 -7.58
CA GLY A 620 19.59 5.42 -6.81
C GLY A 620 18.49 4.76 -7.64
N TYR A 621 17.22 4.95 -7.22
CA TYR A 621 16.07 4.27 -7.81
C TYR A 621 15.91 4.56 -9.32
N ASN A 622 16.00 5.82 -9.72
CA ASN A 622 15.79 6.28 -11.09
C ASN A 622 17.09 6.39 -11.90
N GLY A 623 18.27 6.16 -11.31
CA GLY A 623 19.55 6.43 -11.94
C GLY A 623 19.91 7.92 -12.02
N THR A 624 19.23 8.79 -11.26
CA THR A 624 19.29 10.26 -11.36
C THR A 624 19.72 10.95 -10.07
N ASP A 625 20.00 10.20 -9.01
CA ASP A 625 20.62 10.73 -7.80
C ASP A 625 22.10 10.99 -8.05
N PRO A 626 22.70 12.08 -7.52
CA PRO A 626 24.12 12.39 -7.68
C PRO A 626 25.03 11.55 -6.76
N SER A 627 24.81 10.23 -6.70
CA SER A 627 25.57 9.33 -5.83
C SER A 627 25.82 7.97 -6.48
N PRO A 628 27.10 7.52 -6.48
CA PRO A 628 28.27 8.35 -6.24
C PRO A 628 28.46 9.38 -7.36
N THR A 629 29.23 10.43 -7.11
CA THR A 629 29.77 11.29 -8.19
C THR A 629 30.84 10.53 -8.98
N LEU A 630 31.16 10.98 -10.19
CA LEU A 630 32.23 10.36 -10.99
C LEU A 630 33.55 10.35 -10.21
N ALA A 631 33.89 11.43 -9.53
CA ALA A 631 35.14 11.54 -8.75
C ALA A 631 35.17 10.53 -7.59
N GLU A 632 34.06 10.38 -6.85
CA GLU A 632 33.95 9.38 -5.80
C GLU A 632 34.05 7.97 -6.36
N PHE A 633 33.37 7.68 -7.48
CA PHE A 633 33.41 6.36 -8.10
C PHE A 633 34.82 5.98 -8.59
N THR A 634 35.51 6.91 -9.26
CA THR A 634 36.92 6.67 -9.71
C THR A 634 37.85 6.44 -8.53
N THR A 635 37.64 7.13 -7.41
CA THR A 635 38.39 6.88 -6.17
C THR A 635 38.13 5.47 -5.62
N LEU A 636 36.86 5.04 -5.55
CA LEU A 636 36.50 3.69 -5.08
C LEU A 636 37.09 2.59 -5.96
N VAL A 637 37.14 2.81 -7.27
CA VAL A 637 37.79 1.87 -8.21
C VAL A 637 39.30 1.85 -7.99
N ALA A 638 39.96 3.00 -7.86
CA ALA A 638 41.39 3.09 -7.60
C ALA A 638 41.79 2.48 -6.25
N GLU A 639 40.89 2.51 -5.26
CA GLU A 639 41.06 1.85 -3.96
C GLU A 639 40.79 0.33 -4.00
N GLY A 640 40.41 -0.24 -5.15
CA GLY A 640 40.06 -1.65 -5.30
C GLY A 640 38.77 -2.04 -4.53
N ARG A 641 37.84 -1.14 -4.33
CA ARG A 641 36.65 -1.40 -3.54
C ARG A 641 35.45 -1.95 -4.33
N VAL A 642 35.50 -1.82 -5.66
CA VAL A 642 34.44 -2.30 -6.57
C VAL A 642 35.05 -3.26 -7.57
N HIS A 643 34.56 -4.50 -7.65
CA HIS A 643 35.08 -5.50 -8.56
C HIS A 643 34.57 -5.33 -9.99
N TRP A 644 33.26 -5.47 -10.18
CA TRP A 644 32.63 -5.41 -11.51
C TRP A 644 31.79 -4.17 -11.71
N PHE A 645 31.74 -3.68 -12.94
CA PHE A 645 30.65 -2.80 -13.37
C PHE A 645 29.77 -3.55 -14.37
N ILE A 646 28.46 -3.58 -14.08
CA ILE A 646 27.46 -4.23 -14.93
C ILE A 646 26.80 -3.16 -15.81
N GLY A 647 26.99 -3.31 -17.13
CA GLY A 647 26.37 -2.42 -18.11
C GLY A 647 24.85 -2.51 -18.04
N SER A 648 24.19 -1.38 -17.99
CA SER A 648 22.73 -1.28 -18.03
C SER A 648 22.25 -0.36 -19.13
N SER A 649 21.10 -0.67 -19.72
CA SER A 649 20.46 0.12 -20.77
C SER A 649 19.60 1.29 -20.24
N THR A 650 19.91 1.79 -19.04
CA THR A 650 19.10 2.86 -18.42
C THR A 650 19.24 4.16 -19.20
N ASN A 651 18.13 4.60 -19.81
CA ASN A 651 18.06 5.89 -20.47
C ASN A 651 17.60 6.95 -19.46
N THR A 652 18.54 7.75 -18.96
CA THR A 652 18.27 8.91 -18.08
C THR A 652 18.05 10.21 -18.86
N SER A 653 18.05 10.15 -20.19
CA SER A 653 17.86 11.32 -21.04
C SER A 653 16.47 11.95 -20.83
N GLY A 654 16.45 13.25 -20.55
CA GLY A 654 15.21 13.99 -20.29
C GLY A 654 14.79 14.07 -18.82
N SER A 655 15.55 13.51 -17.87
CA SER A 655 15.32 13.69 -16.43
C SER A 655 15.83 15.05 -15.95
N SER A 656 15.19 15.62 -14.96
CA SER A 656 15.63 16.85 -14.27
C SER A 656 16.66 16.59 -13.17
N GLY A 657 17.11 15.33 -12.99
CA GLY A 657 18.08 14.92 -11.97
C GLY A 657 19.54 14.98 -12.44
N SER A 658 20.43 14.36 -11.67
CA SER A 658 21.86 14.27 -11.95
C SER A 658 22.17 13.39 -13.15
N ASP A 659 23.25 13.72 -13.86
CA ASP A 659 23.85 12.93 -14.96
C ASP A 659 25.05 12.07 -14.49
N ALA A 660 25.29 11.99 -13.17
CA ALA A 660 26.43 11.28 -12.60
C ALA A 660 26.52 9.82 -13.06
N ALA A 661 25.41 9.10 -13.06
CA ALA A 661 25.35 7.71 -13.51
C ALA A 661 25.73 7.54 -14.99
N THR A 662 25.29 8.45 -15.84
CA THR A 662 25.66 8.47 -17.27
C THR A 662 27.15 8.73 -17.47
N LYS A 663 27.73 9.66 -16.71
CA LYS A 663 29.17 9.97 -16.73
C LYS A 663 30.01 8.79 -16.25
N ILE A 664 29.58 8.11 -15.20
CA ILE A 664 30.24 6.91 -14.68
C ILE A 664 30.23 5.79 -15.73
N ALA A 665 29.06 5.49 -16.30
CA ALA A 665 28.95 4.46 -17.35
C ALA A 665 29.84 4.76 -18.55
N ALA A 666 29.88 6.02 -19.00
CA ALA A 666 30.74 6.47 -20.11
C ALA A 666 32.23 6.34 -19.74
N TRP A 667 32.61 6.71 -18.51
CA TRP A 667 33.99 6.59 -18.03
C TRP A 667 34.43 5.12 -17.97
N VAL A 668 33.60 4.22 -17.46
CA VAL A 668 33.90 2.78 -17.42
C VAL A 668 34.10 2.24 -18.82
N ALA A 669 33.18 2.53 -19.74
CA ALA A 669 33.29 2.07 -21.14
C ALA A 669 34.53 2.61 -21.88
N ALA A 670 35.08 3.75 -21.47
CA ALA A 670 36.28 4.34 -22.06
C ALA A 670 37.61 3.79 -21.48
N ASN A 671 37.58 3.22 -20.28
CA ASN A 671 38.81 2.84 -19.54
C ASN A 671 38.95 1.32 -19.31
N PHE A 672 37.87 0.53 -19.49
CA PHE A 672 37.88 -0.91 -19.24
C PHE A 672 37.30 -1.69 -20.43
N ASP A 673 37.80 -2.93 -20.61
CA ASP A 673 37.35 -3.81 -21.68
C ASP A 673 35.99 -4.46 -21.35
N ALA A 674 35.07 -4.39 -22.30
CA ALA A 674 33.76 -5.00 -22.19
C ALA A 674 33.86 -6.53 -22.34
N GLN A 675 33.32 -7.27 -21.40
CA GLN A 675 33.21 -8.73 -21.42
C GLN A 675 31.72 -9.13 -21.44
N THR A 676 31.38 -10.16 -22.21
CA THR A 676 30.02 -10.73 -22.20
C THR A 676 30.00 -12.00 -21.36
N VAL A 677 29.39 -11.93 -20.16
CA VAL A 677 29.26 -13.06 -19.26
C VAL A 677 27.76 -13.42 -19.16
N GLY A 678 27.40 -14.63 -19.57
CA GLY A 678 26.02 -15.11 -19.51
C GLY A 678 24.99 -14.23 -20.24
N GLY A 679 25.42 -13.48 -21.27
CA GLY A 679 24.58 -12.56 -22.04
C GLY A 679 24.51 -11.14 -21.46
N VAL A 680 25.24 -10.86 -20.39
CA VAL A 680 25.32 -9.53 -19.75
C VAL A 680 26.67 -8.90 -20.04
N THR A 681 26.68 -7.61 -20.40
CA THR A 681 27.92 -6.84 -20.56
C THR A 681 28.45 -6.46 -19.19
N MET A 682 29.67 -6.86 -18.89
CA MET A 682 30.37 -6.59 -17.63
C MET A 682 31.75 -6.03 -17.90
N TYR A 683 32.27 -5.24 -16.99
CA TYR A 683 33.63 -4.67 -17.03
C TYR A 683 34.36 -5.03 -15.73
N ASP A 684 35.52 -5.65 -15.85
CA ASP A 684 36.39 -5.95 -14.72
C ASP A 684 37.19 -4.69 -14.36
N LEU A 685 36.85 -4.08 -13.21
CA LEU A 685 37.45 -2.81 -12.79
C LEU A 685 38.83 -3.00 -12.16
N THR A 686 39.30 -4.24 -12.03
CA THR A 686 40.66 -4.55 -11.53
C THR A 686 41.69 -4.58 -12.64
N SER A 687 41.28 -4.74 -13.90
CA SER A 687 42.13 -4.95 -15.07
C SER A 687 42.70 -3.69 -15.70
N GLY A 688 42.36 -2.49 -15.18
CA GLY A 688 42.62 -1.21 -15.85
C GLY A 688 43.35 -0.14 -15.02
N ALA A 689 44.12 -0.49 -14.00
CA ALA A 689 44.82 0.51 -13.20
C ALA A 689 46.30 0.66 -13.64
#